data_58b765013acdd9a13d488d95797595cf
#
_entry.id   58b765013acdd9a13d488d95797595cf
#
_cell.length_a   1.000
_cell.length_b   1.000
_cell.length_c   1.000
_cell.angle_alpha   90.00
_cell.angle_beta   90.00
_cell.angle_gamma   90.00
#
_symmetry.space_group_name_H-M   'P 1'
#
loop_
_entity.id
_entity.type
_entity.pdbx_description
1 polymer ?
#
loop_
_entity_poly.entity_id
_entity_poly.type
_entity_poly.pdbx_seq_one_letter_code
_entity_poly.pdbx_strand_id
1 'polypeptide(L)'
;MQTIRMRPAGRRSLKDAASIAVMASALALSAGGALAQDIDLTEVIVTGSSLRGVAPVGSDLQTVSRDEIEKTGAQTLQQILKTVPALSNTAGVSQGAMAGSSYYAPTIHSLGSSASNSTLILIDGHRMPIGGTSHPLPDPSILPPIALERVEVLADGASSTYGSDAVAGVINFITRKRVSGVEATGQVGFGDGYDTRNLGLLAGETWDTASAMVAFGYSYRSSLAGDARDFFNPDQRARGGTNFNNFNCSPATVQPGGQSLVFLSPTATSGVANNATNFNCNANAYGDHLPEERRYNAMVKLEKELGDRLTVSLDGVYSDRKNMQRVARGSVQATVFAAGPQANPFYVNPPGSTANSQTIRWQADELLGPGATSELSAIGGYVTAGVEYRINDNWRANFLGLAGRDDSWSEQIGQVCGSCAFLGLNGTTNSGGNLTTPSVPGTNTIVLGLPLTADNALDVWNTGSANRTSQAMRDRLVDNRSFLRYINTIQQARASIDGSLFTLPAGEVRVAVGAEVVKYEMTSNVTRPNNTGPVSSGSVRRDFFTERLVKSGYGEIFVPVIAPEMEIPFVRALDLNVAGRYDSYAVFGSTTNPKFAVNWEIVEGFKLRGNLSKSFVAPPMTSFGDKDGLYVGSEYTTFGGQITVPVARYPEVTQLPGCANATVTCVIGASPVQGINILSGNRGLVPQTGKSWSVGADFAPTFAPGLRLSATLFNAEFKGGVTSPNAGIGVNAAALNHLLRIYPGGATQEQIAAEVGKVPIGSVLPATVYFVYNFWQRNVVNLDIQGLDLNGSYRFDTDAGAFTIGGSATHFLKFDQQIGEGAPIFSVLGTSGFNQTFASIKTQARGHLGWERGPFAADLFANYTSKYRNWSSTSVIPVQLSPEGLPAGGGDPVKANVTFDLNVSYQVSEGGRLGDSQLYVDVSNLFDKDPPFFNGASGYNNYAGNPIGRVVSLGVRSRF
;
A
#
# COMPACT_ATOMS: atom_id res chain seq x y z
N MET A 1 14.70 -39.04 17.20
CA MET A 1 16.09 -38.82 16.80
C MET A 1 16.24 -39.16 15.33
N GLN A 2 16.10 -38.16 14.48
CA GLN A 2 16.58 -38.16 13.12
C GLN A 2 17.03 -36.74 12.82
N THR A 3 18.32 -36.59 12.73
CA THR A 3 19.04 -35.36 12.47
C THR A 3 18.82 -34.97 11.01
N ILE A 4 17.98 -33.96 10.76
CA ILE A 4 17.91 -33.27 9.47
C ILE A 4 19.04 -32.26 9.44
N ARG A 5 20.15 -32.60 8.77
CA ARG A 5 21.20 -31.64 8.41
C ARG A 5 20.64 -30.66 7.41
N MET A 6 20.43 -29.40 7.80
CA MET A 6 20.25 -28.28 6.89
C MET A 6 21.52 -28.08 6.08
N ARG A 7 21.42 -28.20 4.76
CA ARG A 7 22.45 -27.72 3.84
C ARG A 7 22.42 -26.20 3.84
N PRO A 8 23.57 -25.52 3.90
CA PRO A 8 23.64 -24.07 3.73
C PRO A 8 23.14 -23.73 2.32
N ALA A 9 22.32 -22.68 2.21
CA ALA A 9 21.88 -22.12 0.94
C ALA A 9 23.10 -21.75 0.10
N GLY A 10 23.37 -22.54 -0.91
CA GLY A 10 24.48 -22.33 -1.83
C GLY A 10 24.32 -20.99 -2.52
N ARG A 11 25.38 -20.20 -2.50
CA ARG A 11 25.61 -19.10 -3.43
C ARG A 11 25.32 -19.61 -4.84
N ARG A 12 24.13 -19.29 -5.38
CA ARG A 12 23.90 -19.42 -6.82
C ARG A 12 24.77 -18.36 -7.49
N SER A 13 25.76 -18.82 -8.19
CA SER A 13 26.82 -18.02 -8.76
C SER A 13 26.33 -17.29 -10.01
N LEU A 14 27.02 -16.21 -10.35
CA LEU A 14 26.91 -15.46 -11.61
C LEU A 14 26.83 -16.33 -12.90
N LYS A 15 27.03 -17.61 -12.82
CA LYS A 15 26.97 -18.53 -13.97
C LYS A 15 25.55 -18.72 -14.53
N ASP A 16 24.50 -18.59 -13.70
CA ASP A 16 23.11 -18.75 -14.16
C ASP A 16 22.63 -17.50 -14.92
N ALA A 17 23.18 -16.32 -14.59
CA ALA A 17 22.92 -15.08 -15.34
C ALA A 17 23.66 -15.06 -16.72
N ALA A 18 24.80 -15.70 -16.79
CA ALA A 18 25.57 -15.81 -18.05
C ALA A 18 24.90 -16.71 -19.09
N SER A 19 24.14 -17.73 -18.65
CA SER A 19 23.44 -18.63 -19.57
C SER A 19 22.23 -17.98 -20.25
N ILE A 20 21.59 -16.99 -19.61
CA ILE A 20 20.50 -16.21 -20.20
C ILE A 20 21.05 -15.15 -21.17
N ALA A 21 22.21 -14.56 -20.88
CA ALA A 21 22.90 -13.61 -21.75
C ALA A 21 23.39 -14.28 -23.05
N VAL A 22 23.77 -15.55 -23.01
CA VAL A 22 24.21 -16.31 -24.21
C VAL A 22 23.02 -16.68 -25.12
N MET A 23 21.83 -16.91 -24.60
CA MET A 23 20.63 -17.11 -25.44
C MET A 23 20.15 -15.80 -26.09
N ALA A 24 20.31 -14.65 -25.45
CA ALA A 24 19.99 -13.36 -26.04
C ALA A 24 20.98 -12.98 -27.18
N SER A 25 22.23 -13.40 -27.07
CA SER A 25 23.27 -13.10 -28.09
C SER A 25 23.10 -13.94 -29.36
N ALA A 26 22.44 -15.10 -29.31
CA ALA A 26 22.21 -15.96 -30.46
C ALA A 26 21.08 -15.48 -31.39
N LEU A 27 20.20 -14.61 -30.92
CA LEU A 27 19.10 -14.00 -31.70
C LEU A 27 19.50 -12.68 -32.40
N ALA A 28 20.64 -12.10 -32.09
CA ALA A 28 21.09 -10.81 -32.59
C ALA A 28 21.81 -10.83 -33.99
N LEU A 29 21.85 -11.98 -34.65
CA LEU A 29 22.68 -12.11 -35.88
C LEU A 29 21.90 -12.00 -37.20
N SER A 30 20.66 -11.53 -37.24
CA SER A 30 19.88 -11.42 -38.49
C SER A 30 19.03 -10.14 -38.61
N ALA A 31 19.42 -9.03 -38.04
CA ALA A 31 18.67 -7.76 -38.20
C ALA A 31 19.14 -6.97 -39.43
N GLY A 32 18.38 -7.04 -40.50
CA GLY A 32 18.41 -6.10 -41.63
C GLY A 32 17.39 -4.99 -41.38
N GLY A 33 17.81 -3.74 -41.61
CA GLY A 33 17.05 -2.54 -41.20
C GLY A 33 15.62 -2.45 -41.73
N ALA A 34 14.69 -2.08 -40.82
CA ALA A 34 13.32 -1.74 -41.13
C ALA A 34 13.01 -0.28 -40.70
N LEU A 35 12.34 0.44 -41.55
CA LEU A 35 11.85 1.82 -41.36
C LEU A 35 10.65 1.82 -40.40
N ALA A 36 10.57 2.82 -39.54
CA ALA A 36 9.46 3.00 -38.62
C ALA A 36 8.13 3.17 -39.37
N GLN A 37 7.15 2.35 -39.06
CA GLN A 37 5.78 2.48 -39.55
C GLN A 37 4.90 3.25 -38.55
N ASP A 38 4.12 4.19 -39.06
CA ASP A 38 3.06 4.89 -38.31
C ASP A 38 2.02 3.87 -37.79
N ILE A 39 1.70 3.96 -36.51
CA ILE A 39 0.67 3.11 -35.87
C ILE A 39 -0.70 3.61 -36.29
N ASP A 40 -1.47 2.77 -36.96
CA ASP A 40 -2.88 3.04 -37.27
C ASP A 40 -3.71 3.00 -35.98
N LEU A 41 -4.14 4.17 -35.51
CA LEU A 41 -4.92 4.36 -34.27
C LEU A 41 -6.31 3.69 -34.31
N THR A 42 -6.79 3.23 -35.47
CA THR A 42 -8.13 2.64 -35.63
C THR A 42 -8.25 1.22 -35.08
N GLU A 43 -7.14 0.57 -34.68
CA GLU A 43 -7.13 -0.81 -34.18
C GLU A 43 -6.97 -0.94 -32.65
N VAL A 44 -6.79 0.14 -31.91
CA VAL A 44 -6.44 0.11 -30.49
C VAL A 44 -7.68 0.28 -29.60
N ILE A 45 -7.88 -0.60 -28.63
CA ILE A 45 -8.83 -0.38 -27.52
C ILE A 45 -8.15 0.57 -26.53
N VAL A 46 -8.77 1.72 -26.29
CA VAL A 46 -8.31 2.75 -25.35
C VAL A 46 -8.95 2.52 -23.99
N THR A 47 -8.24 2.80 -22.91
CA THR A 47 -8.77 2.64 -21.53
C THR A 47 -10.05 3.46 -21.34
N GLY A 48 -11.11 2.82 -20.83
CA GLY A 48 -12.41 3.46 -20.55
C GLY A 48 -13.51 3.17 -21.57
N SER A 49 -13.21 2.44 -22.65
CA SER A 49 -14.20 1.96 -23.62
C SER A 49 -13.97 0.48 -23.96
N SER A 50 -15.04 -0.21 -24.31
CA SER A 50 -15.01 -1.58 -24.87
C SER A 50 -15.05 -1.56 -26.41
N LEU A 51 -15.13 -0.39 -27.01
CA LEU A 51 -15.21 -0.15 -28.45
C LEU A 51 -13.82 0.21 -29.01
N ARG A 52 -13.42 -0.40 -30.10
CA ARG A 52 -12.15 -0.06 -30.78
C ARG A 52 -12.24 1.26 -31.50
N GLY A 53 -11.10 1.97 -31.55
CA GLY A 53 -10.99 3.22 -32.26
C GLY A 53 -11.90 4.35 -31.74
N VAL A 54 -12.54 4.15 -30.60
CA VAL A 54 -13.35 5.17 -29.92
C VAL A 54 -12.64 5.62 -28.67
N ALA A 55 -12.21 6.87 -28.62
CA ALA A 55 -11.68 7.46 -27.38
C ALA A 55 -12.76 7.51 -26.31
N PRO A 56 -12.41 7.45 -25.00
CA PRO A 56 -13.39 7.52 -23.92
C PRO A 56 -14.20 8.81 -24.03
N VAL A 57 -15.53 8.67 -24.10
CA VAL A 57 -16.43 9.81 -24.13
C VAL A 57 -16.67 10.33 -22.72
N GLY A 58 -16.64 11.64 -22.53
CA GLY A 58 -16.97 12.33 -21.29
C GLY A 58 -15.90 12.26 -20.20
N SER A 59 -14.85 11.51 -20.37
CA SER A 59 -13.81 11.29 -19.38
C SER A 59 -12.48 11.90 -19.79
N ASP A 60 -11.63 12.28 -18.81
CA ASP A 60 -10.25 12.67 -19.01
C ASP A 60 -9.35 11.45 -18.93
N LEU A 61 -8.64 11.15 -19.99
CA LEU A 61 -7.64 10.10 -20.02
C LEU A 61 -6.26 10.74 -19.96
N GLN A 62 -5.65 10.71 -18.78
CA GLN A 62 -4.28 11.16 -18.60
C GLN A 62 -3.32 10.07 -19.08
N THR A 63 -2.44 10.41 -19.99
CA THR A 63 -1.45 9.47 -20.54
C THR A 63 -0.06 9.93 -20.18
N VAL A 64 0.75 9.05 -19.61
CA VAL A 64 2.20 9.20 -19.45
C VAL A 64 2.86 8.39 -20.56
N SER A 65 3.30 9.05 -21.61
CA SER A 65 3.88 8.42 -22.79
C SER A 65 5.28 7.86 -22.54
N ARG A 66 5.78 7.02 -23.45
CA ARG A 66 7.14 6.48 -23.40
C ARG A 66 8.18 7.59 -23.33
N ASP A 67 8.05 8.63 -24.17
CA ASP A 67 8.93 9.79 -24.17
C ASP A 67 8.94 10.53 -22.83
N GLU A 68 7.78 10.75 -22.22
CA GLU A 68 7.68 11.35 -20.90
C GLU A 68 8.31 10.46 -19.80
N ILE A 69 8.11 9.14 -19.84
CA ILE A 69 8.77 8.19 -18.94
C ILE A 69 10.29 8.33 -19.04
N GLU A 70 10.81 8.37 -20.27
CA GLU A 70 12.23 8.49 -20.52
C GLU A 70 12.83 9.83 -20.06
N LYS A 71 12.12 10.94 -20.24
CA LYS A 71 12.50 12.28 -19.78
C LYS A 71 12.51 12.41 -18.25
N THR A 72 11.70 11.63 -17.53
CA THR A 72 11.71 11.65 -16.06
C THR A 72 12.85 10.87 -15.43
N GLY A 73 13.63 10.10 -16.21
CA GLY A 73 14.64 9.19 -15.68
C GLY A 73 14.08 8.01 -14.87
N ALA A 74 12.76 7.84 -14.83
CA ALA A 74 12.10 6.83 -14.02
C ALA A 74 12.45 5.41 -14.49
N GLN A 75 12.96 4.59 -13.59
CA GLN A 75 13.38 3.20 -13.85
C GLN A 75 12.49 2.17 -13.18
N THR A 76 11.50 2.61 -12.44
CA THR A 76 10.51 1.74 -11.79
C THR A 76 9.11 2.28 -12.03
N LEU A 77 8.12 1.40 -12.11
CA LEU A 77 6.73 1.81 -12.28
C LEU A 77 6.25 2.74 -11.15
N GLN A 78 6.78 2.56 -9.96
CA GLN A 78 6.50 3.45 -8.83
C GLN A 78 6.99 4.88 -9.09
N GLN A 79 8.20 5.05 -9.65
CA GLN A 79 8.71 6.37 -10.00
C GLN A 79 7.85 7.02 -11.08
N ILE A 80 7.40 6.25 -12.08
CA ILE A 80 6.49 6.71 -13.12
C ILE A 80 5.16 7.20 -12.50
N LEU A 81 4.54 6.42 -11.63
CA LEU A 81 3.26 6.78 -11.02
C LEU A 81 3.34 8.03 -10.13
N LYS A 82 4.48 8.33 -9.53
CA LYS A 82 4.71 9.58 -8.78
C LYS A 82 4.64 10.84 -9.63
N THR A 83 4.73 10.73 -10.93
CA THR A 83 4.66 11.88 -11.83
C THR A 83 3.23 12.37 -12.07
N VAL A 84 2.22 11.61 -11.66
CA VAL A 84 0.80 11.93 -11.85
C VAL A 84 0.18 12.45 -10.54
N PRO A 85 -0.16 13.76 -10.42
CA PRO A 85 -0.66 14.36 -9.18
C PRO A 85 -2.01 13.81 -8.69
N ALA A 86 -2.84 13.28 -9.58
CA ALA A 86 -4.10 12.62 -9.21
C ALA A 86 -3.89 11.32 -8.42
N LEU A 87 -2.66 10.77 -8.45
CA LEU A 87 -2.32 9.54 -7.74
C LEU A 87 -1.75 9.82 -6.35
N SER A 88 -2.24 9.12 -5.38
CA SER A 88 -1.74 9.08 -4.01
C SER A 88 -1.30 7.66 -3.63
N ASN A 89 -0.69 7.51 -2.45
CA ASN A 89 -0.14 6.24 -1.98
C ASN A 89 0.89 5.62 -2.94
N THR A 90 1.62 6.48 -3.65
CA THR A 90 2.72 6.09 -4.55
C THR A 90 4.06 6.03 -3.82
N ALA A 91 4.10 6.34 -2.52
CA ALA A 91 5.29 6.24 -1.70
C ALA A 91 5.76 4.79 -1.56
N GLY A 92 7.07 4.61 -1.47
CA GLY A 92 7.68 3.30 -1.27
C GLY A 92 7.35 2.66 0.06
N VAL A 93 7.74 1.42 0.18
CA VAL A 93 7.72 0.66 1.44
C VAL A 93 8.49 1.45 2.50
N SER A 94 7.84 1.78 3.60
CA SER A 94 8.45 2.43 4.76
C SER A 94 8.67 1.43 5.90
N GLN A 95 9.39 1.86 6.93
CA GLN A 95 9.57 1.09 8.15
C GLN A 95 8.21 0.61 8.70
N GLY A 96 8.08 -0.66 9.00
CA GLY A 96 6.85 -1.30 9.49
C GLY A 96 5.89 -1.78 8.39
N ALA A 97 6.08 -1.39 7.14
CA ALA A 97 5.25 -1.86 6.03
C ALA A 97 5.53 -3.32 5.65
N MET A 98 6.67 -3.88 6.06
CA MET A 98 7.03 -5.27 5.78
C MET A 98 6.11 -6.29 6.45
N ALA A 99 5.58 -5.97 7.63
CA ALA A 99 4.71 -6.89 8.36
C ALA A 99 3.30 -7.02 7.76
N GLY A 100 2.92 -6.14 6.88
CA GLY A 100 1.54 -6.05 6.42
C GLY A 100 1.31 -5.82 4.94
N SER A 101 2.04 -4.93 4.32
CA SER A 101 1.83 -4.58 2.92
C SER A 101 3.13 -4.07 2.32
N SER A 102 3.65 -4.78 1.41
CA SER A 102 4.99 -4.55 0.87
C SER A 102 4.97 -4.24 -0.60
N TYR A 103 3.89 -3.69 -1.09
CA TYR A 103 3.69 -3.40 -2.50
C TYR A 103 3.08 -2.02 -2.68
N TYR A 104 3.14 -1.56 -3.90
CA TYR A 104 2.61 -0.28 -4.31
C TYR A 104 1.16 -0.43 -4.73
N ALA A 105 0.27 0.22 -3.99
CA ALA A 105 -1.14 0.26 -4.32
C ALA A 105 -1.57 1.72 -4.53
N PRO A 106 -1.28 2.32 -5.68
CA PRO A 106 -1.65 3.69 -5.97
C PRO A 106 -3.17 3.84 -5.95
N THR A 107 -3.64 4.98 -5.44
CA THR A 107 -5.06 5.32 -5.46
C THR A 107 -5.29 6.62 -6.21
N ILE A 108 -6.35 6.69 -6.99
CA ILE A 108 -6.80 7.92 -7.64
C ILE A 108 -7.58 8.73 -6.62
N HIS A 109 -7.27 10.05 -6.51
CA HIS A 109 -7.93 11.03 -5.66
C HIS A 109 -8.00 10.67 -4.17
N SER A 110 -7.04 9.86 -3.67
CA SER A 110 -7.05 9.37 -2.27
C SER A 110 -8.36 8.67 -1.88
N LEU A 111 -9.16 8.22 -2.83
CA LEU A 111 -10.43 7.54 -2.57
C LEU A 111 -10.19 6.11 -2.10
N GLY A 112 -10.81 5.73 -1.00
CA GLY A 112 -10.74 4.38 -0.43
C GLY A 112 -10.56 4.37 1.08
N SER A 113 -10.45 3.17 1.63
CA SER A 113 -10.13 2.92 3.03
C SER A 113 -9.01 1.88 3.14
N SER A 114 -8.43 1.70 4.32
CA SER A 114 -7.28 0.78 4.51
C SER A 114 -7.54 -0.67 4.12
N ALA A 115 -8.80 -1.09 4.07
CA ALA A 115 -9.19 -2.47 3.78
C ALA A 115 -9.60 -2.69 2.32
N SER A 116 -9.74 -1.63 1.51
CA SER A 116 -10.20 -1.76 0.12
C SER A 116 -9.51 -0.77 -0.80
N ASN A 117 -9.10 -1.24 -1.97
CA ASN A 117 -8.61 -0.40 -3.05
C ASN A 117 -9.75 -0.08 -4.02
N SER A 118 -10.05 1.20 -4.20
CA SER A 118 -11.09 1.69 -5.11
C SER A 118 -10.58 2.00 -6.51
N THR A 119 -9.29 1.83 -6.75
CA THR A 119 -8.62 2.04 -8.04
C THR A 119 -8.28 0.70 -8.67
N LEU A 120 -8.81 0.45 -9.86
CA LEU A 120 -8.50 -0.77 -10.60
C LEU A 120 -7.16 -0.63 -11.33
N ILE A 121 -6.30 -1.61 -11.18
CA ILE A 121 -5.02 -1.69 -11.88
C ILE A 121 -5.10 -2.79 -12.95
N LEU A 122 -4.73 -2.43 -14.19
CA LEU A 122 -4.75 -3.31 -15.35
C LEU A 122 -3.39 -3.31 -16.07
N ILE A 123 -3.11 -4.37 -16.80
CA ILE A 123 -2.05 -4.48 -17.77
C ILE A 123 -2.68 -4.89 -19.10
N ASP A 124 -2.51 -4.07 -20.14
CA ASP A 124 -3.15 -4.27 -21.46
C ASP A 124 -4.66 -4.54 -21.38
N GLY A 125 -5.36 -3.89 -20.45
CA GLY A 125 -6.79 -4.09 -20.21
C GLY A 125 -7.17 -5.38 -19.46
N HIS A 126 -6.19 -6.11 -18.90
CA HIS A 126 -6.39 -7.36 -18.16
C HIS A 126 -6.17 -7.17 -16.67
N ARG A 127 -6.99 -7.84 -15.86
CA ARG A 127 -6.76 -7.95 -14.42
C ARG A 127 -5.47 -8.74 -14.16
N MET A 128 -4.84 -8.46 -13.04
CA MET A 128 -3.65 -9.15 -12.58
C MET A 128 -3.92 -9.89 -11.27
N PRO A 129 -3.10 -10.89 -10.89
CA PRO A 129 -3.23 -11.50 -9.58
C PRO A 129 -2.99 -10.47 -8.48
N ILE A 130 -3.73 -10.58 -7.39
CA ILE A 130 -3.47 -9.80 -6.18
C ILE A 130 -2.34 -10.42 -5.39
N GLY A 131 -1.46 -9.61 -4.81
CA GLY A 131 -0.28 -10.07 -4.07
C GLY A 131 -0.14 -9.41 -2.70
N GLY A 132 0.83 -9.90 -1.91
CA GLY A 132 1.14 -9.38 -0.59
C GLY A 132 0.59 -10.21 0.56
N THR A 133 1.02 -9.88 1.79
CA THR A 133 0.88 -10.76 2.97
C THR A 133 -0.09 -10.29 4.05
N SER A 134 -0.70 -9.11 3.93
CA SER A 134 -1.68 -8.63 4.93
C SER A 134 -2.98 -8.18 4.29
N HIS A 135 -2.89 -7.30 3.34
CA HIS A 135 -4.00 -6.85 2.50
C HIS A 135 -3.59 -7.06 1.04
N PRO A 136 -3.83 -8.27 0.47
CA PRO A 136 -3.46 -8.53 -0.92
C PRO A 136 -4.11 -7.54 -1.87
N LEU A 137 -3.27 -6.87 -2.67
CA LEU A 137 -3.66 -5.89 -3.68
C LEU A 137 -2.85 -6.12 -4.97
N PRO A 138 -3.30 -5.66 -6.13
CA PRO A 138 -2.53 -5.75 -7.35
C PRO A 138 -1.27 -4.86 -7.28
N ASP A 139 -0.09 -5.45 -7.54
CA ASP A 139 1.20 -4.73 -7.62
C ASP A 139 1.63 -4.60 -9.09
N PRO A 140 1.52 -3.41 -9.71
CA PRO A 140 1.89 -3.23 -11.11
C PRO A 140 3.39 -3.42 -11.38
N SER A 141 4.20 -3.35 -10.32
CA SER A 141 5.67 -3.48 -10.46
C SER A 141 6.13 -4.88 -10.89
N ILE A 142 5.21 -5.79 -11.22
CA ILE A 142 5.56 -7.08 -11.86
C ILE A 142 6.03 -6.92 -13.31
N LEU A 143 5.75 -5.78 -13.97
CA LEU A 143 6.20 -5.50 -15.33
C LEU A 143 7.63 -5.01 -15.38
N PRO A 144 8.46 -5.45 -16.37
CA PRO A 144 9.71 -4.77 -16.69
C PRO A 144 9.42 -3.40 -17.32
N PRO A 145 9.96 -2.28 -16.76
CA PRO A 145 9.65 -0.93 -17.25
C PRO A 145 10.01 -0.70 -18.73
N ILE A 146 11.02 -1.41 -19.26
CA ILE A 146 11.44 -1.33 -20.66
C ILE A 146 10.35 -1.85 -21.62
N ALA A 147 9.47 -2.72 -21.16
CA ALA A 147 8.35 -3.24 -21.95
C ALA A 147 7.16 -2.27 -22.02
N LEU A 148 7.18 -1.18 -21.25
CA LEU A 148 6.06 -0.26 -21.15
C LEU A 148 6.05 0.71 -22.33
N GLU A 149 4.90 0.86 -22.99
CA GLU A 149 4.64 1.87 -24.01
C GLU A 149 4.13 3.17 -23.39
N ARG A 150 3.16 3.07 -22.48
CA ARG A 150 2.56 4.20 -21.79
C ARG A 150 1.78 3.74 -20.57
N VAL A 151 1.47 4.68 -19.69
CA VAL A 151 0.52 4.49 -18.59
C VAL A 151 -0.71 5.37 -18.85
N GLU A 152 -1.88 4.78 -18.80
CA GLU A 152 -3.16 5.46 -18.95
C GLU A 152 -3.86 5.53 -17.61
N VAL A 153 -4.24 6.73 -17.16
CA VAL A 153 -4.97 6.98 -15.91
C VAL A 153 -6.31 7.60 -16.24
N LEU A 154 -7.38 6.82 -16.03
CA LEU A 154 -8.76 7.25 -16.17
C LEU A 154 -9.30 7.58 -14.79
N ALA A 155 -9.40 8.86 -14.44
CA ALA A 155 -9.76 9.34 -13.12
C ALA A 155 -11.28 9.48 -12.91
N ASP A 156 -12.05 8.58 -13.49
CA ASP A 156 -13.52 8.53 -13.43
C ASP A 156 -14.00 7.10 -13.13
N GLY A 157 -15.19 6.98 -12.52
CA GLY A 157 -15.79 5.68 -12.26
C GLY A 157 -15.99 4.86 -13.54
N ALA A 158 -15.42 3.64 -13.57
CA ALA A 158 -15.37 2.80 -14.76
C ALA A 158 -15.88 1.36 -14.54
N SER A 159 -16.69 1.14 -13.50
CA SER A 159 -17.24 -0.19 -13.21
C SER A 159 -18.24 -0.68 -14.28
N SER A 160 -18.80 0.21 -15.10
CA SER A 160 -19.61 -0.15 -16.26
C SER A 160 -18.84 -0.92 -17.34
N THR A 161 -17.53 -0.69 -17.45
CA THR A 161 -16.63 -1.36 -18.40
C THR A 161 -15.88 -2.50 -17.73
N TYR A 162 -15.30 -2.26 -16.55
CA TYR A 162 -14.33 -3.16 -15.93
C TYR A 162 -14.83 -3.91 -14.69
N GLY A 163 -16.02 -3.58 -14.16
CA GLY A 163 -16.57 -4.20 -12.95
C GLY A 163 -15.99 -3.66 -11.65
N SER A 164 -15.84 -4.52 -10.64
CA SER A 164 -15.38 -4.15 -9.30
C SER A 164 -14.04 -3.43 -9.31
N ASP A 165 -13.84 -2.59 -8.27
CA ASP A 165 -12.60 -1.89 -7.94
C ASP A 165 -12.28 -0.64 -8.77
N ALA A 166 -13.14 -0.28 -9.75
CA ALA A 166 -12.99 0.91 -10.59
C ALA A 166 -13.91 2.07 -10.13
N VAL A 167 -13.94 2.38 -8.83
CA VAL A 167 -14.76 3.47 -8.28
C VAL A 167 -14.07 4.81 -8.43
N ALA A 168 -12.80 4.91 -8.05
CA ALA A 168 -11.97 6.09 -8.23
C ALA A 168 -11.47 6.21 -9.68
N GLY A 169 -11.38 5.08 -10.38
CA GLY A 169 -10.91 5.00 -11.75
C GLY A 169 -10.05 3.79 -12.04
N VAL A 170 -9.30 3.88 -13.13
CA VAL A 170 -8.46 2.80 -13.66
C VAL A 170 -7.05 3.33 -13.97
N ILE A 171 -6.05 2.56 -13.59
CA ILE A 171 -4.67 2.72 -14.06
C ILE A 171 -4.36 1.54 -14.97
N ASN A 172 -4.09 1.77 -16.24
CA ASN A 172 -3.80 0.73 -17.20
C ASN A 172 -2.38 0.91 -17.75
N PHE A 173 -1.57 -0.11 -17.57
CA PHE A 173 -0.21 -0.17 -18.09
C PHE A 173 -0.25 -0.81 -19.47
N ILE A 174 -0.02 -0.01 -20.49
CA ILE A 174 0.00 -0.46 -21.88
C ILE A 174 1.42 -0.87 -22.23
N THR A 175 1.60 -2.11 -22.63
CA THR A 175 2.89 -2.65 -23.03
C THR A 175 3.11 -2.54 -24.54
N ARG A 176 4.37 -2.52 -24.94
CA ARG A 176 4.75 -2.51 -26.36
C ARG A 176 4.26 -3.79 -27.04
N LYS A 177 3.80 -3.67 -28.28
CA LYS A 177 3.24 -4.80 -29.03
C LYS A 177 4.15 -5.30 -30.13
N ARG A 178 4.62 -4.39 -31.00
CA ARG A 178 5.46 -4.72 -32.15
C ARG A 178 6.80 -4.00 -31.98
N VAL A 179 7.83 -4.77 -31.81
CA VAL A 179 9.20 -4.29 -31.62
C VAL A 179 10.10 -5.08 -32.55
N SER A 180 10.94 -4.40 -33.30
CA SER A 180 11.99 -5.02 -34.10
C SER A 180 13.33 -4.51 -33.58
N GLY A 181 14.25 -5.43 -33.29
CA GLY A 181 15.58 -5.12 -32.78
C GLY A 181 15.76 -5.41 -31.29
N VAL A 182 16.81 -4.87 -30.71
CA VAL A 182 17.20 -5.04 -29.32
C VAL A 182 17.36 -3.69 -28.64
N GLU A 183 16.79 -3.55 -27.45
CA GLU A 183 16.96 -2.37 -26.61
C GLU A 183 17.55 -2.78 -25.25
N ALA A 184 18.54 -2.01 -24.77
CA ALA A 184 19.16 -2.22 -23.48
C ALA A 184 19.18 -0.89 -22.71
N THR A 185 18.88 -0.94 -21.42
CA THR A 185 18.99 0.18 -20.48
C THR A 185 19.76 -0.23 -19.25
N GLY A 186 20.65 0.64 -18.77
CA GLY A 186 21.36 0.44 -17.52
C GLY A 186 21.45 1.76 -16.75
N GLN A 187 21.23 1.72 -15.44
CA GLN A 187 21.33 2.88 -14.58
C GLN A 187 21.91 2.49 -13.21
N VAL A 188 22.77 3.33 -12.68
CA VAL A 188 23.24 3.27 -11.29
C VAL A 188 22.99 4.62 -10.63
N GLY A 189 22.44 4.60 -9.41
CA GLY A 189 22.13 5.80 -8.67
C GLY A 189 22.78 5.79 -7.29
N PHE A 190 23.20 6.97 -6.83
CA PHE A 190 23.91 7.17 -5.59
C PHE A 190 23.27 8.29 -4.79
N GLY A 191 22.96 8.00 -3.54
CA GLY A 191 22.48 8.95 -2.54
C GLY A 191 23.26 8.80 -1.24
N ASP A 192 22.94 9.61 -0.25
CA ASP A 192 23.56 9.50 1.06
C ASP A 192 23.04 8.24 1.80
N GLY A 193 23.95 7.25 1.99
CA GLY A 193 23.62 5.94 2.57
C GLY A 193 22.63 5.12 1.73
N TYR A 194 22.53 5.38 0.42
CA TYR A 194 21.52 4.76 -0.47
C TYR A 194 22.05 4.59 -1.88
N ASP A 195 21.89 3.41 -2.47
CA ASP A 195 22.23 3.15 -3.86
C ASP A 195 21.14 2.36 -4.59
N THR A 196 21.09 2.55 -5.92
CA THR A 196 20.18 1.83 -6.82
C THR A 196 20.91 1.31 -8.05
N ARG A 197 20.42 0.20 -8.59
CA ARG A 197 20.93 -0.42 -9.81
C ARG A 197 19.75 -0.96 -10.62
N ASN A 198 19.63 -0.53 -11.85
CA ASN A 198 18.57 -0.95 -12.74
C ASN A 198 19.16 -1.42 -14.07
N LEU A 199 18.58 -2.51 -14.59
CA LEU A 199 18.91 -3.06 -15.90
C LEU A 199 17.60 -3.44 -16.60
N GLY A 200 17.47 -3.05 -17.86
CA GLY A 200 16.40 -3.47 -18.74
C GLY A 200 16.96 -4.02 -20.04
N LEU A 201 16.40 -5.11 -20.52
CA LEU A 201 16.69 -5.71 -21.82
C LEU A 201 15.36 -6.01 -22.51
N LEU A 202 15.24 -5.67 -23.77
CA LEU A 202 14.11 -5.97 -24.61
C LEU A 202 14.60 -6.40 -25.98
N ALA A 203 14.05 -7.48 -26.50
CA ALA A 203 14.31 -7.94 -27.85
C ALA A 203 13.00 -8.34 -28.51
N GLY A 204 12.83 -8.03 -29.76
CA GLY A 204 11.65 -8.38 -30.53
C GLY A 204 11.90 -8.47 -32.01
N GLU A 205 10.99 -9.12 -32.69
CA GLU A 205 10.95 -9.21 -34.14
C GLU A 205 9.51 -9.14 -34.63
N THR A 206 9.31 -8.39 -35.69
CA THR A 206 8.00 -8.23 -36.32
C THR A 206 8.09 -8.70 -37.77
N TRP A 207 7.29 -9.69 -38.09
CA TRP A 207 7.12 -10.25 -39.42
C TRP A 207 5.78 -9.81 -40.01
N ASP A 208 5.53 -10.03 -41.25
CA ASP A 208 4.30 -9.61 -41.94
C ASP A 208 3.01 -10.05 -41.20
N THR A 209 3.01 -11.24 -40.62
CA THR A 209 1.82 -11.83 -39.97
C THR A 209 2.07 -12.27 -38.54
N ALA A 210 3.21 -11.89 -37.94
CA ALA A 210 3.52 -12.30 -36.59
C ALA A 210 4.39 -11.24 -35.88
N SER A 211 4.35 -11.22 -34.57
CA SER A 211 5.32 -10.51 -33.76
C SER A 211 5.69 -11.34 -32.52
N ALA A 212 6.93 -11.20 -32.10
CA ALA A 212 7.42 -11.80 -30.86
C ALA A 212 8.27 -10.77 -30.11
N MET A 213 8.07 -10.69 -28.80
CA MET A 213 8.84 -9.80 -27.93
C MET A 213 9.14 -10.50 -26.62
N VAL A 214 10.35 -10.31 -26.12
CA VAL A 214 10.77 -10.70 -24.77
C VAL A 214 11.38 -9.49 -24.09
N ALA A 215 11.01 -9.24 -22.84
CA ALA A 215 11.59 -8.20 -22.02
C ALA A 215 12.02 -8.75 -20.67
N PHE A 216 13.11 -8.20 -20.14
CA PHE A 216 13.65 -8.52 -18.83
C PHE A 216 13.97 -7.22 -18.08
N GLY A 217 13.70 -7.20 -16.80
CA GLY A 217 14.03 -6.12 -15.88
C GLY A 217 14.69 -6.63 -14.62
N TYR A 218 15.72 -5.93 -14.18
CA TYR A 218 16.33 -6.09 -12.87
C TYR A 218 16.34 -4.74 -12.16
N SER A 219 15.90 -4.71 -10.91
CA SER A 219 16.03 -3.54 -10.07
C SER A 219 16.54 -3.93 -8.68
N TYR A 220 17.42 -3.10 -8.16
CA TYR A 220 17.99 -3.19 -6.82
C TYR A 220 17.99 -1.81 -6.18
N ARG A 221 17.66 -1.76 -4.89
CA ARG A 221 17.94 -0.63 -4.01
C ARG A 221 18.47 -1.13 -2.69
N SER A 222 19.44 -0.42 -2.13
CA SER A 222 19.95 -0.71 -0.80
C SER A 222 18.91 -0.37 0.30
N SER A 223 19.13 -0.90 1.50
CA SER A 223 18.41 -0.42 2.68
C SER A 223 18.85 1.01 3.03
N LEU A 224 18.00 1.72 3.80
CA LEU A 224 18.33 2.97 4.46
C LEU A 224 18.27 2.73 5.96
N ALA A 225 19.37 2.94 6.67
CA ALA A 225 19.45 2.70 8.11
C ALA A 225 18.46 3.58 8.90
N GLY A 226 18.01 3.10 10.04
CA GLY A 226 17.03 3.78 10.89
C GLY A 226 17.55 5.05 11.57
N ASP A 227 18.83 5.29 11.53
CA ASP A 227 19.54 6.49 12.02
C ASP A 227 20.24 7.28 10.90
N ALA A 228 20.00 6.92 9.62
CA ALA A 228 20.66 7.55 8.47
C ALA A 228 20.30 9.03 8.26
N ARG A 229 19.30 9.54 8.94
CA ARG A 229 18.85 10.93 8.85
C ARG A 229 18.61 11.51 10.24
N ASP A 230 19.02 12.74 10.47
CA ASP A 230 18.84 13.42 11.75
C ASP A 230 17.39 13.48 12.19
N PHE A 231 16.47 13.61 11.23
CA PHE A 231 15.04 13.67 11.51
C PHE A 231 14.40 12.29 11.82
N PHE A 232 15.09 11.18 11.65
CA PHE A 232 14.63 9.86 12.10
C PHE A 232 14.73 9.66 13.61
N ASN A 233 15.29 10.61 14.32
CA ASN A 233 15.30 10.55 15.77
C ASN A 233 13.85 10.57 16.30
N PRO A 234 13.43 9.58 17.12
CA PRO A 234 12.09 9.58 17.70
C PRO A 234 11.87 10.70 18.73
N ASP A 235 12.91 11.35 19.24
CA ASP A 235 12.76 12.56 20.05
C ASP A 235 12.66 13.80 19.15
N GLN A 236 11.42 14.20 18.85
CA GLN A 236 11.14 15.34 17.99
C GLN A 236 11.07 16.68 18.75
N ARG A 237 11.37 16.73 20.05
CA ARG A 237 11.26 17.96 20.88
C ARG A 237 12.14 19.10 20.38
N ALA A 238 13.32 18.79 19.86
CA ALA A 238 14.22 19.79 19.25
C ALA A 238 13.59 20.48 18.02
N ARG A 239 12.62 19.82 17.36
CA ARG A 239 11.87 20.33 16.21
C ARG A 239 10.49 20.88 16.61
N GLY A 240 10.19 21.02 17.92
CA GLY A 240 8.90 21.47 18.43
C GLY A 240 7.83 20.40 18.54
N GLY A 241 8.22 19.12 18.46
CA GLY A 241 7.34 17.98 18.52
C GLY A 241 7.35 17.21 19.85
N THR A 242 6.93 15.97 19.78
CA THR A 242 6.79 15.05 20.92
C THR A 242 8.03 14.16 21.05
N ASN A 243 8.33 13.70 22.24
CA ASN A 243 9.28 12.60 22.43
C ASN A 243 8.53 11.27 22.25
N PHE A 244 8.81 10.54 21.16
CA PHE A 244 8.26 9.22 20.84
C PHE A 244 9.16 8.09 21.36
N ASN A 245 10.28 8.39 21.99
CA ASN A 245 11.06 7.36 22.65
C ASN A 245 10.20 6.70 23.73
N ASN A 246 10.18 5.39 23.72
CA ASN A 246 9.71 4.63 24.85
C ASN A 246 10.85 4.50 25.86
N PHE A 247 10.52 4.21 27.10
CA PHE A 247 11.52 4.05 28.16
C PHE A 247 12.24 2.69 28.11
N ASN A 248 12.22 1.99 26.99
CA ASN A 248 12.89 0.71 26.83
C ASN A 248 14.35 0.94 26.48
N CYS A 249 15.22 0.81 27.45
CA CYS A 249 16.66 1.08 27.33
C CYS A 249 17.49 -0.20 27.61
N SER A 250 18.77 -0.13 27.34
CA SER A 250 19.73 -1.12 27.80
C SER A 250 20.94 -0.37 28.37
N PRO A 251 21.29 -0.50 29.68
CA PRO A 251 20.58 -1.27 30.73
C PRO A 251 19.11 -0.82 30.90
N ALA A 252 18.28 -1.69 31.47
CA ALA A 252 16.84 -1.47 31.59
C ALA A 252 16.51 -0.21 32.40
N THR A 253 15.43 0.46 32.02
CA THR A 253 14.80 1.45 32.88
C THR A 253 13.99 0.75 33.94
N VAL A 254 14.11 1.17 35.19
CA VAL A 254 13.43 0.56 36.34
C VAL A 254 12.49 1.53 37.04
N GLN A 255 11.33 1.04 37.47
CA GLN A 255 10.35 1.76 38.29
C GLN A 255 10.07 0.93 39.53
N PRO A 256 10.60 1.35 40.71
CA PRO A 256 10.37 0.62 41.94
C PRO A 256 8.90 0.55 42.31
N GLY A 257 8.46 -0.58 42.87
CA GLY A 257 7.10 -0.79 43.32
C GLY A 257 6.63 0.29 44.28
N GLY A 258 5.40 0.79 44.07
CA GLY A 258 4.83 1.85 44.91
C GLY A 258 5.36 3.27 44.60
N GLN A 259 6.25 3.43 43.64
CA GLN A 259 6.78 4.75 43.22
C GLN A 259 6.32 5.11 41.83
N SER A 260 6.09 6.42 41.59
CA SER A 260 5.85 6.97 40.26
C SER A 260 7.13 7.32 39.51
N LEU A 261 8.27 7.35 40.18
CA LEU A 261 9.56 7.69 39.61
C LEU A 261 10.13 6.52 38.80
N VAL A 262 10.68 6.83 37.65
CA VAL A 262 11.36 5.88 36.76
C VAL A 262 12.85 6.24 36.75
N PHE A 263 13.71 5.24 36.87
CA PHE A 263 15.17 5.41 36.90
C PHE A 263 15.81 4.74 35.68
N LEU A 264 16.84 5.35 35.11
CA LEU A 264 17.80 4.60 34.30
C LEU A 264 18.46 3.55 35.20
N SER A 265 18.95 2.46 34.61
CA SER A 265 19.49 1.32 35.33
C SER A 265 20.26 1.69 36.62
N PRO A 266 20.02 0.97 37.73
CA PRO A 266 20.65 1.23 39.00
C PRO A 266 22.18 1.00 39.00
N THR A 267 22.72 0.34 37.98
CA THR A 267 24.18 0.10 37.82
C THR A 267 24.86 1.06 36.86
N ALA A 268 24.10 1.81 36.06
CA ALA A 268 24.61 2.99 35.38
C ALA A 268 24.98 4.03 36.43
N THR A 269 26.08 4.71 36.23
CA THR A 269 26.89 5.49 37.16
C THR A 269 26.19 6.44 38.16
N SER A 270 24.86 6.47 38.26
CA SER A 270 24.17 7.32 39.23
C SER A 270 22.71 6.96 39.53
N GLY A 271 22.07 5.97 38.91
CA GLY A 271 20.65 5.69 39.16
C GLY A 271 19.86 7.00 39.13
N VAL A 272 20.03 7.82 38.08
CA VAL A 272 19.39 9.15 38.00
C VAL A 272 17.90 8.97 37.84
N ALA A 273 17.16 9.50 38.81
CA ALA A 273 15.71 9.57 38.69
C ALA A 273 15.36 10.39 37.46
N ASN A 274 14.51 9.81 36.62
CA ASN A 274 14.13 10.44 35.37
C ASN A 274 12.74 11.03 35.45
N ASN A 275 12.71 12.34 35.38
CA ASN A 275 11.55 13.01 34.79
C ASN A 275 11.65 12.79 33.26
N ALA A 276 10.56 12.72 32.57
CA ALA A 276 10.43 12.40 31.13
C ALA A 276 11.37 13.18 30.15
N THR A 277 12.27 14.01 30.62
CA THR A 277 13.16 14.87 29.83
C THR A 277 14.51 14.25 29.48
N ASN A 278 14.96 13.20 30.17
CA ASN A 278 16.34 12.69 30.03
C ASN A 278 16.48 11.33 29.33
N PHE A 279 15.38 10.70 28.89
CA PHE A 279 15.41 9.42 28.18
C PHE A 279 15.61 9.62 26.69
N ASN A 280 16.65 9.02 26.17
CA ASN A 280 16.97 9.04 24.75
C ASN A 280 17.43 7.64 24.29
N CYS A 281 16.56 6.65 24.44
CA CYS A 281 16.84 5.30 23.97
C CYS A 281 16.23 5.14 22.58
N ASN A 282 17.06 5.37 21.57
CA ASN A 282 16.63 5.33 20.17
C ASN A 282 16.69 3.89 19.61
N ALA A 283 15.57 3.20 19.59
CA ALA A 283 15.48 1.86 19.01
C ALA A 283 15.59 1.84 17.46
N ASN A 284 15.42 2.98 16.79
CA ASN A 284 15.51 3.05 15.32
C ASN A 284 16.92 2.72 14.82
N ALA A 285 17.96 3.01 15.63
CA ALA A 285 19.35 2.72 15.27
C ALA A 285 19.64 1.22 15.08
N TYR A 286 18.82 0.33 15.64
CA TYR A 286 19.01 -1.12 15.51
C TYR A 286 18.37 -1.73 14.25
N GLY A 287 17.65 -0.95 13.45
CA GLY A 287 16.96 -1.42 12.26
C GLY A 287 17.19 -0.55 11.02
N ASP A 288 16.53 -0.92 9.96
CA ASP A 288 16.51 -0.13 8.72
C ASP A 288 15.19 0.68 8.64
N HIS A 289 15.26 1.91 8.14
CA HIS A 289 14.11 2.73 7.86
C HIS A 289 13.41 2.29 6.56
N LEU A 290 14.21 1.97 5.54
CA LEU A 290 13.74 1.34 4.29
C LEU A 290 14.43 -0.01 4.12
N PRO A 291 13.71 -1.04 3.64
CA PRO A 291 14.31 -2.33 3.34
C PRO A 291 15.18 -2.28 2.08
N GLU A 292 16.18 -3.16 2.00
CA GLU A 292 16.76 -3.58 0.71
C GLU A 292 15.66 -4.21 -0.15
N GLU A 293 15.64 -3.91 -1.43
CA GLU A 293 14.76 -4.56 -2.39
C GLU A 293 15.53 -5.05 -3.60
N ARG A 294 15.24 -6.25 -4.03
CA ARG A 294 15.71 -6.84 -5.27
C ARG A 294 14.54 -7.41 -6.05
N ARG A 295 14.48 -7.13 -7.34
CA ARG A 295 13.40 -7.57 -8.21
C ARG A 295 13.94 -8.04 -9.55
N TYR A 296 13.36 -9.12 -10.05
CA TYR A 296 13.52 -9.63 -11.40
C TYR A 296 12.15 -9.70 -12.05
N ASN A 297 12.02 -9.15 -13.23
CA ASN A 297 10.79 -9.18 -14.01
C ASN A 297 11.08 -9.73 -15.39
N ALA A 298 10.17 -10.51 -15.94
CA ALA A 298 10.24 -10.98 -17.31
C ALA A 298 8.86 -10.91 -17.97
N MET A 299 8.83 -10.61 -19.25
CA MET A 299 7.62 -10.57 -20.05
C MET A 299 7.90 -11.19 -21.43
N VAL A 300 6.91 -11.93 -21.94
CA VAL A 300 6.90 -12.48 -23.30
C VAL A 300 5.58 -12.10 -23.94
N LYS A 301 5.63 -11.63 -25.19
CA LYS A 301 4.43 -11.41 -26.02
C LYS A 301 4.61 -12.08 -27.36
N LEU A 302 3.61 -12.81 -27.79
CA LEU A 302 3.55 -13.48 -29.07
C LEU A 302 2.21 -13.15 -29.73
N GLU A 303 2.23 -12.74 -30.98
CA GLU A 303 1.03 -12.53 -31.79
C GLU A 303 1.21 -13.17 -33.15
N LYS A 304 0.16 -13.79 -33.67
CA LYS A 304 0.16 -14.44 -35.00
C LYS A 304 -1.18 -14.25 -35.68
N GLU A 305 -1.16 -13.71 -36.87
CA GLU A 305 -2.29 -13.67 -37.78
C GLU A 305 -2.35 -14.98 -38.57
N LEU A 306 -3.50 -15.64 -38.55
CA LEU A 306 -3.80 -16.90 -39.23
C LEU A 306 -4.81 -16.65 -40.34
N GLY A 307 -4.30 -16.28 -41.52
CA GLY A 307 -5.09 -15.76 -42.62
C GLY A 307 -5.65 -14.36 -42.30
N ASP A 308 -6.62 -13.87 -43.06
CA ASP A 308 -7.11 -12.50 -43.01
C ASP A 308 -8.09 -12.22 -41.86
N ARG A 309 -8.50 -13.24 -41.09
CA ARG A 309 -9.62 -13.14 -40.14
C ARG A 309 -9.32 -13.54 -38.73
N LEU A 310 -8.24 -14.25 -38.47
CA LEU A 310 -7.98 -14.81 -37.16
C LEU A 310 -6.62 -14.34 -36.64
N THR A 311 -6.60 -13.67 -35.49
CA THR A 311 -5.39 -13.32 -34.77
C THR A 311 -5.37 -14.06 -33.43
N VAL A 312 -4.26 -14.67 -33.11
CA VAL A 312 -4.02 -15.33 -31.81
C VAL A 312 -2.88 -14.62 -31.09
N SER A 313 -3.02 -14.44 -29.78
CA SER A 313 -2.00 -13.83 -28.93
C SER A 313 -1.75 -14.66 -27.69
N LEU A 314 -0.52 -14.59 -27.19
CA LEU A 314 -0.09 -15.19 -25.93
C LEU A 314 0.83 -14.20 -25.22
N ASP A 315 0.44 -13.77 -24.02
CA ASP A 315 1.27 -12.91 -23.18
C ASP A 315 1.58 -13.62 -21.86
N GLY A 316 2.81 -13.48 -21.40
CA GLY A 316 3.25 -14.03 -20.11
C GLY A 316 4.06 -13.01 -19.34
N VAL A 317 3.79 -12.89 -18.04
CA VAL A 317 4.50 -12.02 -17.10
C VAL A 317 4.95 -12.81 -15.91
N TYR A 318 6.18 -12.61 -15.47
CA TYR A 318 6.77 -13.20 -14.28
C TYR A 318 7.52 -12.14 -13.47
N SER A 319 7.41 -12.20 -12.16
CA SER A 319 8.15 -11.34 -11.23
C SER A 319 8.59 -12.13 -10.00
N ASP A 320 9.83 -11.90 -9.58
CA ASP A 320 10.38 -12.36 -8.30
C ASP A 320 10.92 -11.13 -7.55
N ARG A 321 10.26 -10.79 -6.44
CA ARG A 321 10.64 -9.68 -5.57
C ARG A 321 11.02 -10.17 -4.20
N LYS A 322 12.14 -9.68 -3.69
CA LYS A 322 12.63 -9.94 -2.36
C LYS A 322 12.97 -8.63 -1.66
N ASN A 323 12.43 -8.45 -0.46
CA ASN A 323 12.78 -7.36 0.44
C ASN A 323 13.42 -7.93 1.70
N MET A 324 14.46 -7.30 2.18
CA MET A 324 15.11 -7.65 3.43
C MET A 324 15.36 -6.40 4.27
N GLN A 325 14.99 -6.47 5.54
CA GLN A 325 15.11 -5.36 6.48
C GLN A 325 15.73 -5.88 7.78
N ARG A 326 16.74 -5.17 8.27
CA ARG A 326 17.12 -5.31 9.66
C ARG A 326 16.01 -4.69 10.52
N VAL A 327 15.63 -5.38 11.58
CA VAL A 327 14.65 -4.88 12.54
C VAL A 327 15.24 -4.93 13.94
N ALA A 328 14.80 -4.03 14.82
CA ALA A 328 15.15 -4.12 16.22
C ALA A 328 14.64 -5.46 16.78
N ARG A 329 15.41 -6.06 17.69
CA ARG A 329 14.98 -7.28 18.38
C ARG A 329 13.73 -7.05 19.22
N GLY A 330 13.48 -5.80 19.59
CA GLY A 330 12.33 -5.38 20.35
C GLY A 330 12.60 -5.25 21.85
N SER A 331 11.55 -4.91 22.57
CA SER A 331 11.63 -4.55 23.98
C SER A 331 10.65 -5.36 24.82
N VAL A 332 10.93 -5.42 26.12
CA VAL A 332 10.17 -6.13 27.12
C VAL A 332 9.88 -5.22 28.31
N GLN A 333 8.63 -5.25 28.78
CA GLN A 333 8.24 -4.64 30.05
C GLN A 333 7.72 -5.74 30.99
N ALA A 334 8.29 -5.82 32.20
CA ALA A 334 7.88 -6.83 33.16
C ALA A 334 8.05 -6.36 34.61
N THR A 335 7.27 -6.94 35.52
CA THR A 335 7.50 -6.84 36.97
C THR A 335 8.50 -7.91 37.37
N VAL A 336 9.51 -7.51 38.13
CA VAL A 336 10.54 -8.37 38.70
C VAL A 336 10.58 -8.21 40.22
N PHE A 337 11.02 -9.25 40.92
CA PHE A 337 10.96 -9.33 42.36
C PHE A 337 12.34 -9.50 43.00
N ALA A 338 12.55 -8.84 44.15
CA ALA A 338 13.78 -8.95 44.97
C ALA A 338 13.76 -10.14 45.91
N ALA A 339 12.55 -10.62 46.28
CA ALA A 339 12.38 -11.66 47.27
C ALA A 339 11.22 -12.58 46.91
N GLY A 340 11.10 -13.73 47.57
CA GLY A 340 10.07 -14.73 47.35
C GLY A 340 10.48 -15.79 46.31
N PRO A 341 9.54 -16.68 45.91
CA PRO A 341 9.84 -17.80 45.02
C PRO A 341 10.21 -17.40 43.60
N GLN A 342 9.90 -16.18 43.23
CA GLN A 342 10.16 -15.60 41.93
C GLN A 342 11.29 -14.52 41.93
N ALA A 343 12.09 -14.49 43.01
CA ALA A 343 13.18 -13.52 43.13
C ALA A 343 14.20 -13.67 42.01
N ASN A 344 14.51 -12.57 41.32
CA ASN A 344 15.56 -12.58 40.30
C ASN A 344 16.92 -12.40 40.99
N PRO A 345 17.89 -13.33 40.85
CA PRO A 345 19.19 -13.26 41.51
C PRO A 345 20.05 -12.05 41.09
N PHE A 346 19.67 -11.40 40.02
CA PHE A 346 20.34 -10.21 39.49
C PHE A 346 19.66 -8.88 39.86
N TYR A 347 18.56 -8.94 40.64
CA TYR A 347 17.79 -7.77 41.03
C TYR A 347 18.62 -6.72 41.75
N VAL A 348 18.51 -5.48 41.34
CA VAL A 348 19.20 -4.34 41.95
C VAL A 348 18.20 -3.19 42.12
N ASN A 349 18.10 -2.64 43.33
CA ASN A 349 17.33 -1.44 43.58
C ASN A 349 18.15 -0.19 43.16
N PRO A 350 17.48 0.83 42.58
CA PRO A 350 18.12 2.14 42.40
C PRO A 350 18.43 2.80 43.74
N PRO A 351 19.38 3.73 43.78
CA PRO A 351 19.77 4.44 45.00
C PRO A 351 18.56 5.02 45.73
N GLY A 352 18.46 4.75 47.02
CA GLY A 352 17.37 5.22 47.88
C GLY A 352 16.08 4.41 47.86
N SER A 353 16.02 3.32 47.08
CA SER A 353 14.87 2.40 47.03
C SER A 353 15.18 1.11 47.78
N THR A 354 14.18 0.63 48.54
CA THR A 354 14.17 -0.69 49.22
C THR A 354 12.96 -1.54 48.72
N ALA A 355 12.47 -1.23 47.51
CA ALA A 355 11.30 -1.91 46.98
C ALA A 355 11.55 -3.40 46.72
N ASN A 356 10.62 -4.25 47.13
CA ASN A 356 10.67 -5.69 46.89
C ASN A 356 10.28 -6.10 45.46
N SER A 357 9.79 -5.16 44.67
CA SER A 357 9.49 -5.35 43.26
C SER A 357 9.74 -4.09 42.47
N GLN A 358 9.96 -4.22 41.18
CA GLN A 358 10.08 -3.11 40.25
C GLN A 358 9.53 -3.51 38.88
N THR A 359 8.99 -2.57 38.15
CA THR A 359 8.71 -2.70 36.71
C THR A 359 9.98 -2.32 35.94
N ILE A 360 10.48 -3.24 35.14
CA ILE A 360 11.58 -2.99 34.21
C ILE A 360 11.03 -2.73 32.81
N ARG A 361 11.74 -1.89 32.04
CA ARG A 361 11.56 -1.69 30.60
C ARG A 361 12.92 -1.82 29.94
N TRP A 362 13.05 -2.83 29.08
CA TRP A 362 14.33 -3.26 28.56
C TRP A 362 14.32 -3.43 27.05
N GLN A 363 15.35 -2.94 26.38
CA GLN A 363 15.62 -3.14 24.96
C GLN A 363 16.64 -4.28 24.80
N ALA A 364 16.29 -5.26 23.95
CA ALA A 364 17.06 -6.49 23.87
C ALA A 364 18.33 -6.41 23.00
N ASP A 365 18.41 -5.43 22.12
CA ASP A 365 19.41 -5.37 21.05
C ASP A 365 20.87 -5.28 21.55
N GLU A 366 21.15 -4.57 22.63
CA GLU A 366 22.53 -4.47 23.13
C GLU A 366 23.03 -5.77 23.72
N LEU A 367 22.18 -6.53 24.41
CA LEU A 367 22.56 -7.83 24.98
C LEU A 367 22.72 -8.90 23.90
N LEU A 368 21.82 -8.92 22.95
CA LEU A 368 21.72 -10.01 21.97
C LEU A 368 22.45 -9.70 20.65
N GLY A 369 22.88 -8.44 20.47
CA GLY A 369 23.51 -7.96 19.25
C GLY A 369 22.54 -7.86 18.07
N PRO A 370 22.99 -7.41 16.90
CA PRO A 370 22.22 -7.37 15.68
C PRO A 370 21.88 -8.78 15.20
N GLY A 371 20.91 -8.91 14.28
CA GLY A 371 20.56 -10.21 13.68
C GLY A 371 19.07 -10.53 13.67
N ALA A 372 18.22 -9.61 14.16
CA ALA A 372 16.79 -9.72 13.87
C ALA A 372 16.54 -9.18 12.48
N THR A 373 15.80 -9.95 11.68
CA THR A 373 15.48 -9.62 10.29
C THR A 373 14.02 -9.82 10.00
N SER A 374 13.51 -9.02 9.07
CA SER A 374 12.22 -9.20 8.41
C SER A 374 12.48 -9.40 6.92
N GLU A 375 12.08 -10.54 6.40
CA GLU A 375 12.19 -10.87 4.99
C GLU A 375 10.79 -10.98 4.38
N LEU A 376 10.62 -10.42 3.18
CA LEU A 376 9.45 -10.60 2.37
C LEU A 376 9.85 -11.06 0.99
N SER A 377 9.14 -12.05 0.47
CA SER A 377 9.24 -12.54 -0.91
C SER A 377 7.87 -12.53 -1.55
N ALA A 378 7.81 -12.12 -2.81
CA ALA A 378 6.61 -12.21 -3.65
C ALA A 378 7.02 -12.71 -5.03
N ILE A 379 6.54 -13.89 -5.37
CA ILE A 379 6.74 -14.52 -6.69
C ILE A 379 5.37 -14.56 -7.36
N GLY A 380 5.22 -13.83 -8.45
CA GLY A 380 3.93 -13.71 -9.11
C GLY A 380 4.04 -13.61 -10.62
N GLY A 381 2.92 -13.83 -11.28
CA GLY A 381 2.80 -13.68 -12.72
C GLY A 381 1.48 -14.21 -13.25
N TYR A 382 1.30 -14.03 -14.53
CA TYR A 382 0.13 -14.53 -15.23
C TYR A 382 0.45 -14.86 -16.69
N VAL A 383 -0.42 -15.62 -17.31
CA VAL A 383 -0.43 -15.89 -18.74
C VAL A 383 -1.82 -15.55 -19.26
N THR A 384 -1.87 -14.88 -20.41
CA THR A 384 -3.11 -14.65 -21.17
C THR A 384 -3.01 -15.34 -22.54
N ALA A 385 -4.14 -15.87 -23.00
CA ALA A 385 -4.29 -16.35 -24.36
C ALA A 385 -5.51 -15.65 -24.99
N GLY A 386 -5.26 -14.94 -26.07
CA GLY A 386 -6.27 -14.18 -26.81
C GLY A 386 -6.55 -14.77 -28.18
N VAL A 387 -7.82 -14.68 -28.61
CA VAL A 387 -8.25 -14.99 -29.96
C VAL A 387 -9.14 -13.86 -30.43
N GLU A 388 -8.77 -13.23 -31.51
CA GLU A 388 -9.59 -12.26 -32.22
C GLU A 388 -10.03 -12.85 -33.55
N TYR A 389 -11.33 -12.82 -33.83
CA TYR A 389 -11.91 -13.26 -35.07
C TYR A 389 -12.67 -12.13 -35.76
N ARG A 390 -12.20 -11.71 -36.92
CA ARG A 390 -12.85 -10.73 -37.80
C ARG A 390 -14.00 -11.43 -38.54
N ILE A 391 -15.24 -11.21 -38.11
CA ILE A 391 -16.45 -11.77 -38.70
C ILE A 391 -16.63 -11.21 -40.10
N ASN A 392 -16.49 -9.90 -40.21
CA ASN A 392 -16.45 -9.11 -41.45
C ASN A 392 -15.73 -7.78 -41.18
N ASP A 393 -15.74 -6.83 -42.09
CA ASP A 393 -15.03 -5.56 -41.97
C ASP A 393 -15.53 -4.71 -40.78
N ASN A 394 -16.79 -4.89 -40.37
CA ASN A 394 -17.44 -4.11 -39.33
C ASN A 394 -17.47 -4.82 -37.97
N TRP A 395 -17.45 -6.15 -37.93
CA TRP A 395 -17.66 -6.92 -36.71
C TRP A 395 -16.50 -7.82 -36.34
N ARG A 396 -16.09 -7.76 -35.08
CA ARG A 396 -15.05 -8.62 -34.50
C ARG A 396 -15.54 -9.29 -33.23
N ALA A 397 -15.13 -10.52 -33.04
CA ALA A 397 -15.32 -11.28 -31.80
C ALA A 397 -13.97 -11.53 -31.13
N ASN A 398 -13.95 -11.35 -29.80
CA ASN A 398 -12.76 -11.52 -28.99
C ASN A 398 -13.00 -12.54 -27.89
N PHE A 399 -12.05 -13.45 -27.71
CA PHE A 399 -12.01 -14.39 -26.61
C PHE A 399 -10.70 -14.24 -25.86
N LEU A 400 -10.76 -14.23 -24.54
CA LEU A 400 -9.60 -14.12 -23.67
C LEU A 400 -9.68 -15.16 -22.56
N GLY A 401 -8.62 -15.91 -22.37
CA GLY A 401 -8.36 -16.71 -21.18
C GLY A 401 -7.18 -16.10 -20.41
N LEU A 402 -7.26 -16.06 -19.07
CA LEU A 402 -6.20 -15.61 -18.19
C LEU A 402 -6.07 -16.57 -17.01
N ALA A 403 -4.84 -16.92 -16.68
CA ALA A 403 -4.51 -17.63 -15.45
C ALA A 403 -3.31 -16.97 -14.78
N GLY A 404 -3.44 -16.62 -13.51
CA GLY A 404 -2.41 -15.93 -12.77
C GLY A 404 -2.30 -16.42 -11.34
N ARG A 405 -1.10 -16.25 -10.77
CA ARG A 405 -0.79 -16.63 -9.39
C ARG A 405 0.20 -15.65 -8.79
N ASP A 406 0.02 -15.37 -7.50
CA ASP A 406 0.98 -14.71 -6.63
C ASP A 406 1.20 -15.57 -5.39
N ASP A 407 2.45 -15.77 -5.00
CA ASP A 407 2.88 -16.50 -3.81
C ASP A 407 3.76 -15.56 -2.99
N SER A 408 3.14 -14.89 -2.05
CA SER A 408 3.78 -13.90 -1.18
C SER A 408 3.94 -14.43 0.22
N TRP A 409 5.14 -14.30 0.80
CA TRP A 409 5.36 -14.63 2.19
C TRP A 409 6.24 -13.60 2.89
N SER A 410 6.06 -13.48 4.19
CA SER A 410 6.92 -12.70 5.07
C SER A 410 7.37 -13.53 6.26
N GLU A 411 8.62 -13.35 6.66
CA GLU A 411 9.23 -14.03 7.81
C GLU A 411 9.96 -13.03 8.68
N GLN A 412 9.69 -13.06 9.98
CA GLN A 412 10.45 -12.33 10.97
C GLN A 412 11.12 -13.31 11.90
N ILE A 413 12.42 -13.16 12.08
CA ILE A 413 13.24 -14.00 12.93
C ILE A 413 14.14 -13.16 13.85
N GLY A 414 14.51 -13.74 14.98
CA GLY A 414 15.48 -13.17 15.90
C GLY A 414 14.94 -12.01 16.75
N GLN A 415 13.64 -11.72 16.72
CA GLN A 415 13.03 -10.79 17.67
C GLN A 415 12.97 -11.42 19.06
N VAL A 416 12.89 -10.57 20.10
CA VAL A 416 12.83 -11.06 21.48
C VAL A 416 11.53 -11.81 21.73
N CYS A 417 11.63 -13.01 22.27
CA CYS A 417 10.50 -13.79 22.75
C CYS A 417 10.06 -13.21 24.11
N GLY A 418 8.91 -12.51 24.14
CA GLY A 418 8.42 -11.85 25.36
C GLY A 418 8.17 -12.82 26.50
N SER A 419 7.48 -13.94 26.27
CA SER A 419 7.25 -14.96 27.30
C SER A 419 8.53 -15.65 27.76
N CYS A 420 9.54 -15.81 26.87
CA CYS A 420 10.86 -16.29 27.27
C CYS A 420 11.57 -15.31 28.23
N ALA A 421 11.47 -14.03 27.90
CA ALA A 421 12.04 -12.97 28.76
C ALA A 421 11.32 -12.91 30.11
N PHE A 422 10.00 -13.05 30.17
CA PHE A 422 9.27 -13.08 31.43
C PHE A 422 9.68 -14.27 32.31
N LEU A 423 9.88 -15.45 31.71
CA LEU A 423 10.41 -16.61 32.46
C LEU A 423 11.79 -16.31 33.04
N GLY A 424 12.66 -15.64 32.33
CA GLY A 424 13.98 -15.24 32.85
C GLY A 424 13.94 -14.08 33.83
N LEU A 425 12.89 -13.25 33.83
CA LEU A 425 12.75 -12.07 34.66
C LEU A 425 12.00 -12.33 35.95
N ASN A 426 10.89 -13.08 35.90
CA ASN A 426 10.00 -13.31 37.03
C ASN A 426 9.50 -14.77 37.16
N GLY A 427 10.07 -15.70 36.40
CA GLY A 427 9.74 -17.12 36.49
C GLY A 427 8.37 -17.53 35.93
N THR A 428 7.65 -16.60 35.29
CA THR A 428 6.33 -16.85 34.70
C THR A 428 6.29 -16.51 33.21
N THR A 429 5.21 -16.88 32.55
CA THR A 429 4.99 -16.52 31.15
C THR A 429 4.24 -15.18 30.97
N ASN A 430 3.97 -14.43 32.03
CA ASN A 430 3.29 -13.14 31.99
C ASN A 430 4.15 -12.01 32.54
N SER A 431 3.90 -10.80 32.05
CA SER A 431 4.67 -9.60 32.41
C SER A 431 4.51 -9.18 33.87
N GLY A 432 3.40 -9.51 34.51
CA GLY A 432 3.11 -9.16 35.91
C GLY A 432 3.69 -10.13 36.94
N GLY A 433 4.21 -11.27 36.50
CA GLY A 433 4.68 -12.34 37.43
C GLY A 433 3.53 -13.04 38.18
N ASN A 434 2.31 -12.95 37.69
CA ASN A 434 1.14 -13.58 38.33
C ASN A 434 1.18 -15.09 38.14
N LEU A 435 1.05 -15.84 39.28
CA LEU A 435 0.97 -17.31 39.26
C LEU A 435 -0.46 -17.83 39.03
N THR A 436 -1.45 -16.94 39.09
CA THR A 436 -2.87 -17.28 38.88
C THR A 436 -3.34 -16.52 37.65
N THR A 437 -3.58 -17.23 36.54
CA THR A 437 -4.33 -16.69 35.43
C THR A 437 -5.71 -17.34 35.38
N PRO A 438 -6.77 -16.57 35.06
CA PRO A 438 -8.08 -17.18 34.84
C PRO A 438 -7.97 -18.16 33.66
N SER A 439 -8.42 -19.39 33.84
CA SER A 439 -8.58 -20.32 32.75
C SER A 439 -9.79 -19.91 31.92
N VAL A 440 -9.58 -19.54 30.70
CA VAL A 440 -10.67 -19.39 29.70
C VAL A 440 -10.89 -20.75 29.06
N PRO A 441 -12.12 -21.26 28.92
CA PRO A 441 -12.35 -22.55 28.27
C PRO A 441 -11.74 -22.59 26.87
N GLY A 442 -10.97 -23.64 26.62
CA GLY A 442 -10.27 -23.82 25.35
C GLY A 442 -8.89 -23.15 25.25
N THR A 443 -8.42 -22.49 26.28
CA THR A 443 -7.08 -21.92 26.36
C THR A 443 -6.25 -22.67 27.42
N ASN A 444 -5.21 -23.35 26.95
CA ASN A 444 -4.20 -23.93 27.86
C ASN A 444 -3.17 -22.84 28.24
N THR A 445 -3.60 -21.80 28.91
CA THR A 445 -2.68 -20.84 29.53
C THR A 445 -1.97 -21.50 30.69
N ILE A 446 -0.83 -22.10 30.46
CA ILE A 446 0.00 -22.64 31.52
C ILE A 446 0.89 -21.52 32.02
N VAL A 447 0.67 -21.09 33.24
CA VAL A 447 1.59 -20.19 33.94
C VAL A 447 2.56 -21.07 34.70
N LEU A 448 3.83 -21.06 34.27
CA LEU A 448 4.90 -21.76 34.95
C LEU A 448 5.50 -20.83 36.00
N GLY A 449 5.43 -21.22 37.26
CA GLY A 449 6.23 -20.65 38.34
C GLY A 449 7.57 -21.38 38.42
N LEU A 450 8.62 -20.85 37.78
CA LEU A 450 9.97 -21.41 37.84
C LEU A 450 10.79 -20.66 38.88
N PRO A 451 11.49 -21.36 39.81
CA PRO A 451 12.52 -20.72 40.60
C PRO A 451 13.61 -20.15 39.72
N LEU A 452 13.99 -18.90 39.93
CA LEU A 452 15.07 -18.28 39.21
C LEU A 452 16.43 -18.60 39.85
N THR A 453 17.39 -18.95 39.02
CA THR A 453 18.78 -19.22 39.35
C THR A 453 19.69 -18.38 38.45
N ALA A 454 20.97 -18.31 38.72
CA ALA A 454 21.91 -17.62 37.83
C ALA A 454 21.94 -18.17 36.40
N ASP A 455 21.56 -19.46 36.22
CA ASP A 455 21.61 -20.10 34.91
C ASP A 455 20.37 -19.81 34.05
N ASN A 456 19.21 -19.57 34.66
CA ASN A 456 17.95 -19.34 33.91
C ASN A 456 17.38 -17.92 34.04
N ALA A 457 18.01 -17.05 34.83
CA ALA A 457 17.60 -15.66 35.01
C ALA A 457 18.20 -14.74 33.93
N LEU A 458 17.46 -13.67 33.64
CA LEU A 458 17.86 -12.60 32.73
C LEU A 458 18.36 -11.40 33.53
N ASP A 459 19.60 -10.98 33.27
CA ASP A 459 20.20 -9.77 33.83
C ASP A 459 19.95 -8.58 32.90
N VAL A 460 19.06 -7.68 33.29
CA VAL A 460 18.72 -6.46 32.56
C VAL A 460 19.36 -5.21 33.14
N TRP A 461 20.06 -5.34 34.26
CA TRP A 461 20.69 -4.22 34.96
C TRP A 461 22.13 -3.92 34.52
N ASN A 462 22.78 -4.89 33.90
CA ASN A 462 24.16 -4.78 33.39
C ASN A 462 24.18 -4.96 31.84
N THR A 463 25.21 -4.40 31.21
CA THR A 463 25.42 -4.49 29.74
C THR A 463 26.75 -5.16 29.42
N GLY A 464 26.94 -5.56 28.17
CA GLY A 464 28.20 -6.08 27.64
C GLY A 464 28.78 -7.24 28.46
N SER A 465 30.08 -7.22 28.71
CA SER A 465 30.78 -8.27 29.44
C SER A 465 30.43 -8.36 30.93
N ALA A 466 29.84 -7.31 31.49
CA ALA A 466 29.32 -7.31 32.85
C ALA A 466 28.00 -8.06 33.01
N ASN A 467 27.31 -8.38 31.91
CA ASN A 467 26.05 -9.06 31.92
C ASN A 467 26.22 -10.55 32.30
N ARG A 468 25.45 -11.01 33.27
CA ARG A 468 25.54 -12.36 33.86
C ARG A 468 24.54 -13.34 33.28
N THR A 469 23.77 -12.94 32.23
CA THR A 469 22.81 -13.84 31.55
C THR A 469 23.57 -14.96 30.86
N SER A 470 23.17 -16.20 31.19
CA SER A 470 23.75 -17.41 30.56
C SER A 470 23.53 -17.46 29.06
N GLN A 471 24.38 -18.19 28.34
CA GLN A 471 24.24 -18.36 26.89
C GLN A 471 22.92 -19.13 26.59
N ALA A 472 22.57 -20.12 27.39
CA ALA A 472 21.31 -20.86 27.23
C ALA A 472 20.08 -19.95 27.37
N MET A 473 20.12 -18.96 28.25
CA MET A 473 19.06 -17.96 28.36
C MET A 473 19.03 -17.01 27.16
N ARG A 474 20.20 -16.56 26.69
CA ARG A 474 20.29 -15.71 25.46
C ARG A 474 19.70 -16.40 24.24
N ASP A 475 20.02 -17.69 24.04
CA ASP A 475 19.52 -18.49 22.93
C ASP A 475 17.99 -18.60 22.95
N ARG A 476 17.40 -18.77 24.16
CA ARG A 476 15.94 -18.78 24.31
C ARG A 476 15.27 -17.46 23.99
N LEU A 477 15.92 -16.33 24.24
CA LEU A 477 15.34 -15.01 23.99
C LEU A 477 15.12 -14.73 22.50
N VAL A 478 15.91 -15.33 21.61
CA VAL A 478 15.84 -15.13 20.16
C VAL A 478 15.09 -16.25 19.41
N ASP A 479 14.57 -17.25 20.12
CA ASP A 479 13.78 -18.34 19.54
C ASP A 479 12.35 -17.88 19.27
N ASN A 480 12.23 -16.84 18.44
CA ASN A 480 10.97 -16.26 18.02
C ASN A 480 10.92 -16.18 16.49
N ARG A 481 9.96 -16.84 15.90
CA ARG A 481 9.72 -16.85 14.46
C ARG A 481 8.27 -16.54 14.16
N SER A 482 8.03 -15.55 13.33
CA SER A 482 6.72 -15.28 12.75
C SER A 482 6.79 -15.47 11.24
N PHE A 483 5.86 -16.25 10.70
CA PHE A 483 5.79 -16.53 9.28
C PHE A 483 4.36 -16.36 8.79
N LEU A 484 4.20 -15.68 7.67
CA LEU A 484 2.92 -15.40 7.04
C LEU A 484 3.04 -15.64 5.53
N ARG A 485 2.12 -16.38 4.94
CA ARG A 485 2.09 -16.65 3.50
C ARG A 485 0.68 -16.50 2.95
N TYR A 486 0.60 -15.89 1.79
CA TYR A 486 -0.60 -15.84 0.95
C TYR A 486 -0.29 -16.42 -0.42
N ILE A 487 -1.18 -17.24 -0.91
CA ILE A 487 -1.20 -17.73 -2.29
C ILE A 487 -2.52 -17.26 -2.87
N ASN A 488 -2.45 -16.39 -3.85
CA ASN A 488 -3.60 -15.86 -4.56
C ASN A 488 -3.58 -16.36 -5.99
N THR A 489 -4.71 -16.81 -6.50
CA THR A 489 -4.88 -17.19 -7.90
C THR A 489 -6.03 -16.42 -8.52
N ILE A 490 -5.91 -16.15 -9.81
CA ILE A 490 -6.96 -15.60 -10.66
C ILE A 490 -7.09 -16.46 -11.91
N GLN A 491 -8.33 -16.77 -12.27
CA GLN A 491 -8.69 -17.41 -13.53
C GLN A 491 -9.80 -16.59 -14.15
N GLN A 492 -9.66 -16.21 -15.41
CA GLN A 492 -10.64 -15.40 -16.13
C GLN A 492 -10.90 -15.97 -17.50
N ALA A 493 -12.17 -15.96 -17.93
CA ALA A 493 -12.58 -16.17 -19.29
C ALA A 493 -13.52 -15.01 -19.69
N ARG A 494 -13.24 -14.37 -20.82
CA ARG A 494 -14.02 -13.27 -21.36
C ARG A 494 -14.30 -13.50 -22.83
N ALA A 495 -15.53 -13.21 -23.26
CA ALA A 495 -15.94 -13.19 -24.64
C ALA A 495 -16.63 -11.85 -24.92
N SER A 496 -16.33 -11.23 -26.05
CA SER A 496 -16.97 -9.99 -26.46
C SER A 496 -17.11 -9.93 -27.99
N ILE A 497 -18.07 -9.13 -28.43
CA ILE A 497 -18.26 -8.79 -29.82
C ILE A 497 -18.43 -7.28 -29.92
N ASP A 498 -17.77 -6.64 -30.88
CA ASP A 498 -17.91 -5.22 -31.16
C ASP A 498 -18.03 -4.96 -32.66
N GLY A 499 -18.73 -3.87 -32.99
CA GLY A 499 -18.91 -3.47 -34.40
C GLY A 499 -19.87 -2.31 -34.59
N SER A 500 -20.09 -1.93 -35.87
CA SER A 500 -21.08 -0.92 -36.24
C SER A 500 -22.45 -1.53 -36.46
N LEU A 501 -23.48 -0.91 -35.87
CA LEU A 501 -24.90 -1.31 -36.08
C LEU A 501 -25.48 -0.70 -37.35
N PHE A 502 -25.34 0.61 -37.52
CA PHE A 502 -25.78 1.39 -38.66
C PHE A 502 -25.07 2.75 -38.68
N THR A 503 -25.14 3.44 -39.82
CA THR A 503 -24.51 4.75 -40.00
C THR A 503 -25.57 5.85 -39.94
N LEU A 504 -25.33 6.83 -39.05
CA LEU A 504 -26.05 8.11 -39.00
C LEU A 504 -25.35 9.13 -39.93
N PRO A 505 -25.99 10.27 -40.23
CA PRO A 505 -25.33 11.34 -40.96
C PRO A 505 -24.01 11.84 -40.29
N ALA A 506 -23.90 11.67 -38.97
CA ALA A 506 -22.74 12.06 -38.19
C ALA A 506 -21.69 10.93 -38.04
N GLY A 507 -21.93 9.73 -38.52
CA GLY A 507 -20.99 8.62 -38.43
C GLY A 507 -21.62 7.30 -37.97
N GLU A 508 -20.81 6.33 -37.70
CA GLU A 508 -21.24 4.97 -37.30
C GLU A 508 -21.71 4.89 -35.87
N VAL A 509 -22.88 4.34 -35.63
CA VAL A 509 -23.32 3.90 -34.30
C VAL A 509 -22.64 2.57 -33.99
N ARG A 510 -21.78 2.55 -32.98
CA ARG A 510 -20.98 1.38 -32.62
C ARG A 510 -21.48 0.76 -31.31
N VAL A 511 -21.37 -0.56 -31.23
CA VAL A 511 -21.80 -1.32 -30.06
C VAL A 511 -20.75 -2.35 -29.70
N ALA A 512 -20.56 -2.56 -28.37
CA ALA A 512 -19.85 -3.70 -27.83
C ALA A 512 -20.74 -4.42 -26.80
N VAL A 513 -20.71 -5.76 -26.82
CA VAL A 513 -21.41 -6.62 -25.84
C VAL A 513 -20.44 -7.71 -25.42
N GLY A 514 -20.42 -8.04 -24.13
CA GLY A 514 -19.54 -9.09 -23.64
C GLY A 514 -20.02 -9.76 -22.38
N ALA A 515 -19.42 -10.92 -22.11
CA ALA A 515 -19.60 -11.70 -20.91
C ALA A 515 -18.25 -12.13 -20.34
N GLU A 516 -18.21 -12.27 -19.02
CA GLU A 516 -16.97 -12.56 -18.30
C GLU A 516 -17.23 -13.46 -17.09
N VAL A 517 -16.34 -14.39 -16.82
CA VAL A 517 -16.30 -15.18 -15.60
C VAL A 517 -14.91 -15.03 -14.99
N VAL A 518 -14.85 -14.64 -13.71
CA VAL A 518 -13.60 -14.53 -12.96
C VAL A 518 -13.70 -15.34 -11.68
N LYS A 519 -12.71 -16.19 -11.44
CA LYS A 519 -12.54 -16.91 -10.19
C LYS A 519 -11.27 -16.44 -9.47
N TYR A 520 -11.41 -16.06 -8.22
CA TYR A 520 -10.32 -15.76 -7.30
C TYR A 520 -10.27 -16.82 -6.22
N GLU A 521 -9.08 -17.27 -5.88
CA GLU A 521 -8.84 -18.14 -4.72
C GLU A 521 -7.70 -17.55 -3.89
N MET A 522 -7.84 -17.57 -2.58
CA MET A 522 -6.83 -17.14 -1.62
C MET A 522 -6.63 -18.21 -0.57
N THR A 523 -5.43 -18.76 -0.51
CA THR A 523 -4.98 -19.59 0.61
C THR A 523 -4.01 -18.75 1.43
N SER A 524 -4.20 -18.70 2.73
CA SER A 524 -3.28 -18.01 3.62
C SER A 524 -2.97 -18.86 4.84
N ASN A 525 -1.72 -18.79 5.29
CA ASN A 525 -1.31 -19.44 6.51
C ASN A 525 -0.44 -18.51 7.35
N VAL A 526 -0.60 -18.63 8.65
CA VAL A 526 0.20 -17.91 9.62
C VAL A 526 0.80 -18.89 10.63
N THR A 527 2.08 -18.69 10.94
CA THR A 527 2.76 -19.33 12.04
C THR A 527 3.25 -18.23 12.96
N ARG A 528 2.78 -18.22 14.20
CA ARG A 528 3.14 -17.22 15.22
C ARG A 528 3.70 -17.91 16.45
N PRO A 529 4.56 -17.25 17.24
CA PRO A 529 4.96 -17.77 18.54
C PRO A 529 3.73 -18.02 19.42
N ASN A 530 3.75 -19.07 20.20
CA ASN A 530 2.71 -19.36 21.18
C ASN A 530 2.93 -18.48 22.42
N ASN A 531 2.27 -17.33 22.46
CA ASN A 531 2.36 -16.40 23.58
C ASN A 531 1.46 -16.78 24.77
N THR A 532 0.69 -17.85 24.69
CA THR A 532 -0.29 -18.27 25.71
C THR A 532 0.12 -19.53 26.47
N GLY A 533 1.21 -20.15 26.07
CA GLY A 533 1.73 -21.39 26.65
C GLY A 533 3.18 -21.31 27.12
N PRO A 534 3.73 -22.42 27.58
CA PRO A 534 5.14 -22.52 27.92
C PRO A 534 5.99 -22.13 26.72
N VAL A 535 7.12 -21.48 26.96
CA VAL A 535 8.04 -21.02 25.93
C VAL A 535 8.49 -22.16 25.00
N SER A 536 8.64 -23.32 25.53
CA SER A 536 9.00 -24.55 24.81
C SER A 536 7.86 -25.14 23.96
N SER A 537 6.65 -24.58 24.00
CA SER A 537 5.48 -25.11 23.26
C SER A 537 5.48 -24.77 21.77
N GLY A 538 6.44 -23.98 21.30
CA GLY A 538 6.62 -23.71 19.88
C GLY A 538 5.67 -22.66 19.31
N SER A 539 5.36 -22.78 18.03
CA SER A 539 4.52 -21.86 17.27
C SER A 539 3.16 -22.45 16.95
N VAL A 540 2.15 -21.60 16.88
CA VAL A 540 0.80 -21.98 16.40
C VAL A 540 0.72 -21.71 14.91
N ARG A 541 0.32 -22.71 14.14
CA ARG A 541 0.01 -22.58 12.72
C ARG A 541 -1.51 -22.55 12.51
N ARG A 542 -1.95 -21.65 11.66
CA ARG A 542 -3.35 -21.54 11.22
C ARG A 542 -3.39 -21.41 9.70
N ASP A 543 -4.34 -22.10 9.08
CA ASP A 543 -4.53 -22.12 7.63
C ASP A 543 -5.96 -21.64 7.31
N PHE A 544 -6.11 -20.81 6.29
CA PHE A 544 -7.40 -20.23 5.86
C PHE A 544 -7.52 -20.33 4.34
N PHE A 545 -8.73 -20.54 3.87
CA PHE A 545 -9.07 -20.57 2.46
C PHE A 545 -10.32 -19.75 2.17
N THR A 546 -10.26 -18.93 1.13
CA THR A 546 -11.38 -18.11 0.65
C THR A 546 -11.42 -18.12 -0.86
N GLU A 547 -12.60 -18.22 -1.43
CA GLU A 547 -12.78 -18.13 -2.88
C GLU A 547 -13.91 -17.15 -3.25
N ARG A 548 -13.87 -16.65 -4.48
CA ARG A 548 -14.86 -15.77 -5.05
C ARG A 548 -15.04 -16.07 -6.53
N LEU A 549 -16.28 -16.35 -6.93
CA LEU A 549 -16.69 -16.48 -8.31
C LEU A 549 -17.57 -15.30 -8.72
N VAL A 550 -17.22 -14.66 -9.83
CA VAL A 550 -17.94 -13.51 -10.40
C VAL A 550 -18.38 -13.87 -11.81
N LYS A 551 -19.64 -13.65 -12.13
CA LYS A 551 -20.18 -13.78 -13.48
C LYS A 551 -20.74 -12.43 -13.91
N SER A 552 -20.37 -11.96 -15.09
CA SER A 552 -20.69 -10.62 -15.55
C SER A 552 -21.20 -10.61 -16.98
N GLY A 553 -22.11 -9.66 -17.26
CA GLY A 553 -22.50 -9.28 -18.60
C GLY A 553 -22.45 -7.78 -18.75
N TYR A 554 -21.96 -7.26 -19.87
CA TYR A 554 -21.82 -5.83 -20.12
C TYR A 554 -22.13 -5.46 -21.56
N GLY A 555 -22.47 -4.19 -21.76
CA GLY A 555 -22.67 -3.62 -23.08
C GLY A 555 -22.37 -2.13 -23.09
N GLU A 556 -21.98 -1.63 -24.25
CA GLU A 556 -21.63 -0.24 -24.50
C GLU A 556 -22.14 0.14 -25.89
N ILE A 557 -22.67 1.37 -26.02
CA ILE A 557 -23.09 1.95 -27.27
C ILE A 557 -22.54 3.36 -27.41
N PHE A 558 -21.93 3.66 -28.54
CA PHE A 558 -21.47 4.97 -28.97
C PHE A 558 -22.35 5.49 -30.10
N VAL A 559 -22.81 6.73 -29.98
CA VAL A 559 -23.69 7.39 -30.93
C VAL A 559 -23.12 8.74 -31.30
N PRO A 560 -22.53 8.92 -32.48
CA PRO A 560 -22.21 10.24 -33.04
C PRO A 560 -23.50 10.92 -33.48
N VAL A 561 -23.82 12.04 -32.84
CA VAL A 561 -25.07 12.75 -33.06
C VAL A 561 -24.90 13.87 -34.09
N ILE A 562 -23.77 14.58 -33.96
CA ILE A 562 -23.39 15.71 -34.83
C ILE A 562 -21.93 15.55 -35.23
N ALA A 563 -21.65 15.76 -36.52
CA ALA A 563 -20.30 15.76 -37.07
C ALA A 563 -19.92 17.13 -37.68
N PRO A 564 -18.64 17.43 -37.83
CA PRO A 564 -18.17 18.70 -38.38
C PRO A 564 -18.77 19.05 -39.75
N GLU A 565 -19.05 18.07 -40.58
CA GLU A 565 -19.59 18.19 -41.93
C GLU A 565 -21.05 18.71 -41.95
N MET A 566 -21.73 18.67 -40.79
CA MET A 566 -23.10 19.18 -40.67
C MET A 566 -23.15 20.71 -40.48
N GLU A 567 -22.01 21.36 -40.26
CA GLU A 567 -21.83 22.83 -40.13
C GLU A 567 -22.82 23.51 -39.18
N ILE A 568 -23.16 22.84 -38.04
CA ILE A 568 -24.10 23.41 -37.07
C ILE A 568 -23.37 24.42 -36.20
N PRO A 569 -23.83 25.71 -36.14
CA PRO A 569 -23.16 26.72 -35.33
C PRO A 569 -23.04 26.35 -33.84
N PHE A 570 -21.85 26.49 -33.27
CA PHE A 570 -21.53 26.16 -31.86
C PHE A 570 -21.69 24.69 -31.47
N VAL A 571 -21.93 23.79 -32.43
CA VAL A 571 -21.97 22.34 -32.21
C VAL A 571 -21.24 21.66 -33.36
N ARG A 572 -19.90 21.72 -33.33
CA ARG A 572 -19.05 21.13 -34.36
C ARG A 572 -19.17 19.61 -34.37
N ALA A 573 -19.10 19.00 -33.16
CA ALA A 573 -19.34 17.58 -32.96
C ALA A 573 -20.05 17.31 -31.63
N LEU A 574 -20.89 16.28 -31.62
CA LEU A 574 -21.60 15.81 -30.43
C LEU A 574 -21.65 14.28 -30.42
N ASP A 575 -21.00 13.68 -29.43
CA ASP A 575 -20.94 12.26 -29.24
C ASP A 575 -21.59 11.87 -27.89
N LEU A 576 -22.36 10.81 -27.90
CA LEU A 576 -22.97 10.21 -26.72
C LEU A 576 -22.44 8.79 -26.54
N ASN A 577 -22.22 8.42 -25.27
CA ASN A 577 -21.86 7.06 -24.89
C ASN A 577 -22.72 6.58 -23.73
N VAL A 578 -23.24 5.37 -23.83
CA VAL A 578 -23.99 4.71 -22.75
C VAL A 578 -23.40 3.33 -22.55
N ALA A 579 -23.02 3.01 -21.32
CA ALA A 579 -22.51 1.70 -20.96
C ALA A 579 -23.22 1.16 -19.71
N GLY A 580 -23.27 -0.15 -19.57
CA GLY A 580 -23.83 -0.80 -18.41
C GLY A 580 -23.24 -2.19 -18.19
N ARG A 581 -23.09 -2.55 -16.92
CA ARG A 581 -22.59 -3.85 -16.53
C ARG A 581 -23.41 -4.43 -15.36
N TYR A 582 -23.68 -5.70 -15.44
CA TYR A 582 -24.28 -6.50 -14.38
C TYR A 582 -23.26 -7.53 -13.90
N ASP A 583 -23.00 -7.55 -12.59
CA ASP A 583 -22.10 -8.51 -11.95
C ASP A 583 -22.87 -9.31 -10.90
N SER A 584 -22.72 -10.63 -10.93
CA SER A 584 -23.32 -11.59 -9.99
C SER A 584 -22.22 -12.29 -9.19
N TYR A 585 -22.32 -12.20 -7.89
CA TYR A 585 -21.41 -12.80 -6.91
C TYR A 585 -22.13 -13.89 -6.12
N ALA A 586 -21.51 -15.05 -5.99
CA ALA A 586 -22.12 -16.20 -5.31
C ALA A 586 -22.44 -15.94 -3.83
N VAL A 587 -21.82 -14.94 -3.18
CA VAL A 587 -21.86 -14.77 -1.73
C VAL A 587 -22.62 -13.53 -1.26
N PHE A 588 -22.54 -12.39 -1.97
CA PHE A 588 -23.16 -11.13 -1.53
C PHE A 588 -24.10 -10.48 -2.57
N GLY A 589 -24.59 -11.29 -3.53
CA GLY A 589 -25.62 -10.87 -4.46
C GLY A 589 -25.10 -10.25 -5.76
N SER A 590 -25.78 -9.26 -6.30
CA SER A 590 -25.49 -8.67 -7.60
C SER A 590 -25.41 -7.14 -7.55
N THR A 591 -24.73 -6.57 -8.55
CA THR A 591 -24.66 -5.11 -8.76
C THR A 591 -24.91 -4.76 -10.21
N THR A 592 -25.49 -3.55 -10.43
CA THR A 592 -25.70 -2.98 -11.77
C THR A 592 -25.09 -1.60 -11.81
N ASN A 593 -24.25 -1.35 -12.81
CA ASN A 593 -23.38 -0.17 -12.88
C ASN A 593 -23.52 0.49 -14.25
N PRO A 594 -24.41 1.50 -14.40
CA PRO A 594 -24.56 2.30 -15.62
C PRO A 594 -23.54 3.43 -15.69
N LYS A 595 -23.22 3.86 -16.92
CA LYS A 595 -22.47 5.08 -17.24
C LYS A 595 -23.17 5.80 -18.39
N PHE A 596 -23.25 7.15 -18.30
CA PHE A 596 -23.71 8.04 -19.35
C PHE A 596 -22.64 9.09 -19.57
N ALA A 597 -22.27 9.35 -20.81
CA ALA A 597 -21.20 10.28 -21.12
C ALA A 597 -21.48 11.04 -22.41
N VAL A 598 -20.93 12.28 -22.48
CA VAL A 598 -21.08 13.19 -23.61
C VAL A 598 -19.77 13.90 -23.91
N ASN A 599 -19.42 14.04 -25.18
CA ASN A 599 -18.45 14.98 -25.71
C ASN A 599 -19.16 15.98 -26.60
N TRP A 600 -18.89 17.26 -26.39
CA TRP A 600 -19.42 18.35 -27.21
C TRP A 600 -18.27 19.26 -27.66
N GLU A 601 -17.89 19.14 -28.91
CA GLU A 601 -16.94 20.06 -29.53
C GLU A 601 -17.72 21.28 -30.03
N ILE A 602 -17.48 22.41 -29.41
CA ILE A 602 -18.19 23.68 -29.69
C ILE A 602 -17.65 24.29 -30.97
N VAL A 603 -16.33 24.42 -31.05
CA VAL A 603 -15.53 24.86 -32.18
C VAL A 603 -14.26 24.03 -32.26
N GLU A 604 -13.54 24.09 -33.37
CA GLU A 604 -12.30 23.37 -33.53
C GLU A 604 -11.31 23.66 -32.42
N GLY A 605 -10.84 22.61 -31.76
CA GLY A 605 -9.91 22.71 -30.65
C GLY A 605 -10.51 23.14 -29.30
N PHE A 606 -11.85 23.29 -29.19
CA PHE A 606 -12.50 23.50 -27.90
C PHE A 606 -13.65 22.51 -27.67
N LYS A 607 -13.45 21.59 -26.73
CA LYS A 607 -14.36 20.50 -26.42
C LYS A 607 -14.78 20.53 -24.95
N LEU A 608 -16.07 20.42 -24.69
CA LEU A 608 -16.63 20.12 -23.38
C LEU A 608 -16.92 18.62 -23.27
N ARG A 609 -16.76 18.08 -22.10
CA ARG A 609 -17.05 16.68 -21.79
C ARG A 609 -17.71 16.52 -20.44
N GLY A 610 -18.53 15.48 -20.31
CA GLY A 610 -19.22 15.18 -19.06
C GLY A 610 -19.59 13.72 -18.95
N ASN A 611 -19.51 13.18 -17.73
CA ASN A 611 -20.01 11.84 -17.46
C ASN A 611 -20.69 11.73 -16.08
N LEU A 612 -21.51 10.71 -15.98
CA LEU A 612 -22.15 10.25 -14.75
C LEU A 612 -22.05 8.74 -14.70
N SER A 613 -21.52 8.20 -13.60
CA SER A 613 -21.36 6.76 -13.45
C SER A 613 -21.72 6.26 -12.05
N LYS A 614 -22.17 5.01 -11.99
CA LYS A 614 -22.27 4.22 -10.77
C LYS A 614 -21.22 3.12 -10.79
N SER A 615 -20.56 2.92 -9.67
CA SER A 615 -19.45 1.97 -9.52
C SER A 615 -19.54 1.23 -8.19
N PHE A 616 -18.73 0.19 -8.02
CA PHE A 616 -18.70 -0.57 -6.78
C PHE A 616 -17.34 -1.22 -6.53
N VAL A 617 -17.10 -1.59 -5.26
CA VAL A 617 -15.98 -2.43 -4.83
C VAL A 617 -16.54 -3.65 -4.09
N ALA A 618 -16.13 -4.83 -4.49
CA ALA A 618 -16.45 -6.06 -3.77
C ALA A 618 -15.70 -6.06 -2.41
N PRO A 619 -16.29 -6.58 -1.33
CA PRO A 619 -15.59 -6.67 -0.05
C PRO A 619 -14.26 -7.40 -0.20
N PRO A 620 -13.15 -6.91 0.39
CA PRO A 620 -11.86 -7.60 0.33
C PRO A 620 -11.95 -9.03 0.84
N MET A 621 -11.29 -9.98 0.19
CA MET A 621 -11.35 -11.40 0.58
C MET A 621 -10.82 -11.62 2.01
N THR A 622 -9.81 -10.86 2.43
CA THR A 622 -9.28 -10.87 3.80
C THR A 622 -10.28 -10.35 4.82
N SER A 623 -11.02 -9.28 4.48
CA SER A 623 -12.04 -8.71 5.37
C SER A 623 -13.29 -9.58 5.49
N PHE A 624 -13.58 -10.34 4.43
CA PHE A 624 -14.70 -11.29 4.39
C PHE A 624 -14.35 -12.59 5.15
N GLY A 625 -13.10 -13.04 5.07
CA GLY A 625 -12.59 -14.23 5.73
C GLY A 625 -13.02 -15.55 5.08
N ASP A 626 -12.68 -16.65 5.75
CA ASP A 626 -13.08 -18.01 5.38
C ASP A 626 -14.58 -18.28 5.63
N LYS A 627 -15.01 -19.55 5.59
CA LYS A 627 -16.41 -19.92 5.86
C LYS A 627 -16.93 -19.50 7.25
N ASP A 628 -16.04 -19.31 8.22
CA ASP A 628 -16.34 -18.88 9.59
C ASP A 628 -16.05 -17.39 9.82
N GLY A 629 -15.64 -16.63 8.78
CA GLY A 629 -15.27 -15.24 8.87
C GLY A 629 -13.86 -15.02 9.41
N LEU A 630 -13.02 -16.04 9.47
CA LEU A 630 -11.67 -15.95 10.02
C LEU A 630 -10.63 -15.68 8.92
N TYR A 631 -9.60 -14.96 9.30
CA TYR A 631 -8.41 -14.71 8.48
C TYR A 631 -7.15 -14.71 9.35
N VAL A 632 -5.98 -14.57 8.78
CA VAL A 632 -4.69 -14.64 9.50
C VAL A 632 -4.55 -13.65 10.66
N GLY A 633 -5.26 -12.53 10.63
CA GLY A 633 -5.32 -11.55 11.72
C GLY A 633 -6.41 -11.78 12.74
N SER A 634 -7.25 -12.82 12.59
CA SER A 634 -8.34 -13.09 13.53
C SER A 634 -7.80 -13.58 14.86
N GLU A 635 -8.02 -12.77 15.90
CA GLU A 635 -7.64 -13.09 17.27
C GLU A 635 -8.43 -12.21 18.25
N TYR A 636 -8.60 -12.68 19.50
CA TYR A 636 -9.00 -11.82 20.58
C TYR A 636 -7.88 -11.71 21.63
N THR A 637 -7.71 -10.49 22.11
CA THR A 637 -6.59 -10.15 22.99
C THR A 637 -7.07 -9.22 24.10
N THR A 638 -6.26 -9.06 25.13
CA THR A 638 -6.45 -7.97 26.10
C THR A 638 -6.51 -6.65 25.34
N PHE A 639 -7.51 -5.83 25.66
CA PHE A 639 -7.64 -4.51 25.05
C PHE A 639 -6.45 -3.63 25.41
N GLY A 640 -5.72 -3.18 24.40
CA GLY A 640 -4.53 -2.34 24.56
C GLY A 640 -4.89 -0.87 24.40
N GLY A 641 -4.89 -0.11 25.49
CA GLY A 641 -5.16 1.32 25.49
C GLY A 641 -6.30 1.73 26.41
N GLN A 642 -6.79 2.96 26.25
CA GLN A 642 -7.90 3.51 27.02
C GLN A 642 -8.98 4.01 26.08
N ILE A 643 -10.24 3.89 26.52
CA ILE A 643 -11.42 4.42 25.83
C ILE A 643 -12.15 5.36 26.78
N THR A 644 -12.49 6.56 26.34
CA THR A 644 -13.41 7.46 27.03
C THR A 644 -14.83 7.15 26.60
N VAL A 645 -15.62 6.61 27.50
CA VAL A 645 -17.00 6.11 27.25
C VAL A 645 -18.01 7.11 27.74
N PRO A 646 -18.96 7.59 26.88
CA PRO A 646 -20.03 8.49 27.30
C PRO A 646 -21.07 7.78 28.18
N VAL A 647 -21.33 8.30 29.40
CA VAL A 647 -22.31 7.76 30.35
C VAL A 647 -23.73 7.78 29.78
N ALA A 648 -24.12 8.85 29.10
CA ALA A 648 -25.42 8.98 28.46
C ALA A 648 -25.74 7.86 27.47
N ARG A 649 -24.70 7.24 26.88
CA ARG A 649 -24.79 6.18 25.85
C ARG A 649 -24.63 4.77 26.44
N TYR A 650 -23.79 4.66 27.46
CA TYR A 650 -23.48 3.41 28.16
C TYR A 650 -23.64 3.59 29.68
N PRO A 651 -24.87 3.73 30.17
CA PRO A 651 -25.12 4.02 31.60
C PRO A 651 -24.52 2.96 32.52
N GLU A 652 -24.34 1.70 32.05
CA GLU A 652 -23.72 0.61 32.79
C GLU A 652 -22.26 0.92 33.19
N VAL A 653 -21.59 1.83 32.50
CA VAL A 653 -20.21 2.18 32.82
C VAL A 653 -20.06 2.74 34.23
N THR A 654 -21.12 3.37 34.77
CA THR A 654 -21.11 3.91 36.14
C THR A 654 -21.06 2.83 37.23
N GLN A 655 -21.34 1.57 36.89
CA GLN A 655 -21.23 0.43 37.80
C GLN A 655 -19.81 -0.18 37.82
N LEU A 656 -18.90 0.29 36.93
CA LEU A 656 -17.53 -0.21 36.88
C LEU A 656 -16.66 0.38 38.00
N PRO A 657 -15.63 -0.34 38.47
CA PRO A 657 -14.69 0.17 39.47
C PRO A 657 -14.08 1.52 38.99
N GLY A 658 -14.14 2.52 39.87
CA GLY A 658 -13.62 3.86 39.59
C GLY A 658 -14.50 4.76 38.70
N CYS A 659 -15.67 4.27 38.23
CA CYS A 659 -16.61 5.04 37.41
C CYS A 659 -17.89 5.46 38.13
N ALA A 660 -18.09 5.08 39.39
CA ALA A 660 -19.36 5.27 40.15
C ALA A 660 -19.83 6.74 40.19
N ASN A 661 -18.93 7.69 40.15
CA ASN A 661 -19.27 9.14 40.19
C ASN A 661 -19.16 9.80 38.77
N ALA A 662 -19.03 9.03 37.71
CA ALA A 662 -18.99 9.57 36.38
C ALA A 662 -20.36 10.05 35.94
N THR A 663 -20.48 11.35 35.59
CA THR A 663 -21.72 11.97 35.12
C THR A 663 -21.74 12.18 33.60
N VAL A 664 -20.60 12.37 32.97
CA VAL A 664 -20.49 12.64 31.54
C VAL A 664 -19.74 11.52 30.80
N THR A 665 -18.55 11.20 31.26
CA THR A 665 -17.72 10.15 30.65
C THR A 665 -16.99 9.35 31.74
N CYS A 666 -16.61 8.10 31.41
CA CYS A 666 -15.63 7.34 32.17
C CYS A 666 -14.57 6.74 31.27
N VAL A 667 -13.32 6.68 31.75
CA VAL A 667 -12.20 6.08 31.02
C VAL A 667 -12.04 4.62 31.46
N ILE A 668 -12.09 3.71 30.51
CA ILE A 668 -11.87 2.27 30.69
C ILE A 668 -10.70 1.78 29.84
N GLY A 669 -10.21 0.56 30.09
CA GLY A 669 -9.10 -0.05 29.34
C GLY A 669 -7.79 -0.11 30.11
N ALA A 670 -7.65 0.63 31.22
CA ALA A 670 -6.54 0.50 32.16
C ALA A 670 -6.97 -0.22 33.43
N SER A 671 -6.01 -0.75 34.20
CA SER A 671 -6.31 -1.32 35.53
C SER A 671 -7.00 -0.27 36.43
N PRO A 672 -8.07 -0.60 37.21
CA PRO A 672 -8.61 -1.94 37.37
C PRO A 672 -9.62 -2.38 36.29
N VAL A 673 -10.07 -1.51 35.38
CA VAL A 673 -11.15 -1.81 34.42
C VAL A 673 -10.53 -2.23 33.09
N GLN A 674 -10.21 -3.51 32.96
CA GLN A 674 -9.66 -4.07 31.72
C GLN A 674 -10.72 -4.85 30.95
N GLY A 675 -10.52 -4.98 29.64
CA GLY A 675 -11.39 -5.72 28.74
C GLY A 675 -10.62 -6.45 27.66
N ILE A 676 -11.34 -6.98 26.70
CA ILE A 676 -10.80 -7.65 25.52
C ILE A 676 -11.28 -6.97 24.24
N ASN A 677 -10.49 -7.09 23.18
CA ASN A 677 -10.88 -6.76 21.82
C ASN A 677 -10.89 -8.02 20.95
N ILE A 678 -11.84 -8.06 20.01
CA ILE A 678 -11.99 -9.17 19.06
C ILE A 678 -11.77 -8.65 17.66
N LEU A 679 -10.73 -9.14 17.00
CA LEU A 679 -10.43 -8.84 15.60
C LEU A 679 -10.83 -10.02 14.73
N SER A 680 -11.69 -9.80 13.74
CA SER A 680 -12.13 -10.84 12.80
C SER A 680 -12.60 -10.24 11.49
N GLY A 681 -12.69 -11.06 10.45
CA GLY A 681 -13.44 -10.75 9.25
C GLY A 681 -14.95 -10.81 9.52
N ASN A 682 -15.74 -10.52 8.49
CA ASN A 682 -17.19 -10.48 8.60
C ASN A 682 -17.86 -11.00 7.32
N ARG A 683 -18.60 -12.10 7.45
CA ARG A 683 -19.37 -12.70 6.35
C ARG A 683 -20.61 -11.88 5.95
N GLY A 684 -21.04 -10.93 6.76
CA GLY A 684 -22.14 -10.01 6.50
C GLY A 684 -21.76 -8.77 5.71
N LEU A 685 -20.52 -8.65 5.23
CA LEU A 685 -20.09 -7.52 4.39
C LEU A 685 -20.85 -7.51 3.06
N VAL A 686 -21.23 -6.28 2.65
CA VAL A 686 -21.89 -6.01 1.37
C VAL A 686 -20.99 -5.23 0.43
N PRO A 687 -21.27 -5.17 -0.88
CA PRO A 687 -20.50 -4.33 -1.80
C PRO A 687 -20.50 -2.86 -1.38
N GLN A 688 -19.33 -2.25 -1.45
CA GLN A 688 -19.14 -0.82 -1.29
C GLN A 688 -19.55 -0.14 -2.58
N THR A 689 -20.24 0.98 -2.55
CA THR A 689 -20.79 1.63 -3.75
C THR A 689 -20.22 3.01 -3.96
N GLY A 690 -20.03 3.38 -5.23
CA GLY A 690 -19.61 4.72 -5.64
C GLY A 690 -20.58 5.33 -6.64
N LYS A 691 -20.70 6.65 -6.58
CA LYS A 691 -21.31 7.49 -7.61
C LYS A 691 -20.33 8.57 -7.95
N SER A 692 -20.06 8.79 -9.21
CA SER A 692 -19.19 9.87 -9.65
C SER A 692 -19.81 10.61 -10.83
N TRP A 693 -19.48 11.89 -10.89
CA TRP A 693 -19.71 12.71 -12.08
C TRP A 693 -18.50 13.59 -12.33
N SER A 694 -18.23 13.90 -13.59
CA SER A 694 -17.21 14.87 -13.97
C SER A 694 -17.70 15.74 -15.12
N VAL A 695 -17.21 17.00 -15.13
CA VAL A 695 -17.37 17.96 -16.22
C VAL A 695 -16.01 18.53 -16.52
N GLY A 696 -15.60 18.53 -17.78
CA GLY A 696 -14.30 19.01 -18.20
C GLY A 696 -14.34 19.80 -19.48
N ALA A 697 -13.24 20.53 -19.71
CA ALA A 697 -12.99 21.28 -20.93
C ALA A 697 -11.58 20.98 -21.44
N ASP A 698 -11.45 20.72 -22.74
CA ASP A 698 -10.18 20.55 -23.43
C ASP A 698 -10.02 21.69 -24.44
N PHE A 699 -8.82 22.27 -24.46
CA PHE A 699 -8.48 23.38 -25.33
C PHE A 699 -7.15 23.14 -26.04
N ALA A 700 -7.21 22.96 -27.36
CA ALA A 700 -6.08 22.75 -28.24
C ALA A 700 -6.24 23.61 -29.51
N PRO A 701 -6.03 24.95 -29.42
CA PRO A 701 -6.37 25.88 -30.47
C PRO A 701 -5.45 25.76 -31.69
N THR A 702 -6.01 25.93 -32.89
CA THR A 702 -5.27 25.87 -34.16
C THR A 702 -4.30 27.02 -34.31
N PHE A 703 -4.55 28.18 -33.69
CA PHE A 703 -3.68 29.36 -33.72
C PHE A 703 -2.42 29.21 -32.85
N ALA A 704 -2.36 28.23 -31.98
CA ALA A 704 -1.20 27.90 -31.15
C ALA A 704 -0.93 26.39 -31.21
N PRO A 705 -0.44 25.86 -32.35
CA PRO A 705 -0.13 24.44 -32.47
C PRO A 705 0.87 24.03 -31.39
N GLY A 706 0.60 22.97 -30.69
CA GLY A 706 1.42 22.54 -29.55
C GLY A 706 0.91 22.98 -28.17
N LEU A 707 -0.06 23.92 -28.08
CA LEU A 707 -0.75 24.22 -26.82
C LEU A 707 -1.88 23.21 -26.59
N ARG A 708 -1.85 22.57 -25.45
CA ARG A 708 -2.92 21.65 -24.96
C ARG A 708 -3.22 21.97 -23.50
N LEU A 709 -4.48 22.23 -23.18
CA LEU A 709 -4.97 22.48 -21.84
C LEU A 709 -6.17 21.59 -21.57
N SER A 710 -6.26 21.03 -20.39
CA SER A 710 -7.40 20.24 -19.91
C SER A 710 -7.70 20.61 -18.47
N ALA A 711 -8.98 20.77 -18.15
CA ALA A 711 -9.48 21.01 -16.81
C ALA A 711 -10.71 20.15 -16.56
N THR A 712 -10.73 19.43 -15.44
CA THR A 712 -11.84 18.56 -15.03
C THR A 712 -12.27 18.85 -13.61
N LEU A 713 -13.51 19.25 -13.43
CA LEU A 713 -14.18 19.25 -12.13
C LEU A 713 -14.79 17.87 -11.91
N PHE A 714 -14.41 17.20 -10.83
CA PHE A 714 -14.90 15.87 -10.47
C PHE A 714 -15.59 15.85 -9.11
N ASN A 715 -16.52 14.93 -8.93
CA ASN A 715 -17.07 14.52 -7.64
C ASN A 715 -17.15 13.01 -7.56
N ALA A 716 -16.82 12.46 -6.40
CA ALA A 716 -16.93 11.04 -6.10
C ALA A 716 -17.52 10.83 -4.71
N GLU A 717 -18.70 10.22 -4.65
CA GLU A 717 -19.28 9.68 -3.42
C GLU A 717 -18.90 8.20 -3.29
N PHE A 718 -18.40 7.80 -2.13
CA PHE A 718 -18.08 6.40 -1.81
C PHE A 718 -18.77 6.02 -0.51
N LYS A 719 -19.58 4.97 -0.54
CA LYS A 719 -20.40 4.52 0.60
C LYS A 719 -20.09 3.09 1.01
N GLY A 720 -20.09 2.88 2.31
CA GLY A 720 -19.90 1.57 2.90
C GLY A 720 -18.46 1.06 2.83
N GLY A 721 -17.46 1.95 2.82
CA GLY A 721 -16.05 1.55 2.91
C GLY A 721 -15.80 0.61 4.08
N VAL A 722 -15.13 -0.52 3.82
CA VAL A 722 -14.91 -1.59 4.81
C VAL A 722 -13.72 -1.23 5.70
N THR A 723 -13.94 -1.23 7.00
CA THR A 723 -12.90 -1.03 8.01
C THR A 723 -13.32 -1.60 9.36
N SER A 724 -12.36 -1.71 10.29
CA SER A 724 -12.62 -1.92 11.72
C SER A 724 -12.71 -0.55 12.41
N PRO A 725 -13.87 -0.15 12.98
CA PRO A 725 -14.01 1.14 13.62
C PRO A 725 -13.07 1.30 14.80
N ASN A 726 -12.33 2.40 14.86
CA ASN A 726 -11.53 2.75 16.03
C ASN A 726 -12.42 2.87 17.27
N ALA A 727 -11.94 2.38 18.42
CA ALA A 727 -12.73 2.32 19.64
C ALA A 727 -13.24 3.70 20.09
N GLY A 728 -12.43 4.75 19.99
CA GLY A 728 -12.84 6.12 20.33
C GLY A 728 -13.99 6.64 19.46
N ILE A 729 -14.03 6.23 18.19
CA ILE A 729 -15.12 6.58 17.27
C ILE A 729 -16.33 5.67 17.53
N GLY A 730 -16.09 4.36 17.68
CA GLY A 730 -17.14 3.38 17.88
C GLY A 730 -18.04 3.69 19.09
N VAL A 731 -17.47 4.14 20.19
CA VAL A 731 -18.25 4.49 21.39
C VAL A 731 -18.99 5.83 21.27
N ASN A 732 -18.58 6.70 20.33
CA ASN A 732 -19.21 8.00 20.11
C ASN A 732 -20.24 8.01 18.97
N ALA A 733 -20.24 7.03 18.09
CA ALA A 733 -21.21 6.90 17.00
C ALA A 733 -22.41 6.06 17.42
N ALA A 734 -23.62 6.65 17.37
CA ALA A 734 -24.86 5.95 17.81
C ALA A 734 -25.09 4.63 17.06
N ALA A 735 -24.83 4.60 15.78
CA ALA A 735 -24.94 3.41 14.94
C ALA A 735 -23.98 2.27 15.34
N LEU A 736 -22.95 2.56 16.13
CA LEU A 736 -21.90 1.63 16.51
C LEU A 736 -21.93 1.22 17.99
N ASN A 737 -22.99 1.58 18.75
CA ASN A 737 -23.13 1.26 20.18
C ASN A 737 -22.96 -0.24 20.47
N HIS A 738 -23.38 -1.11 19.56
CA HIS A 738 -23.28 -2.56 19.72
C HIS A 738 -21.84 -3.11 19.69
N LEU A 739 -20.84 -2.27 19.37
CA LEU A 739 -19.43 -2.71 19.35
C LEU A 739 -18.81 -2.83 20.72
N LEU A 740 -19.29 -2.05 21.70
CA LEU A 740 -18.86 -2.13 23.09
C LEU A 740 -19.94 -2.80 23.93
N ARG A 741 -19.59 -3.88 24.61
CA ARG A 741 -20.43 -4.49 25.66
C ARG A 741 -19.73 -4.37 26.98
N ILE A 742 -20.47 -3.90 28.01
CA ILE A 742 -19.96 -3.68 29.35
C ILE A 742 -20.57 -4.75 30.29
N TYR A 743 -19.73 -5.29 31.16
CA TYR A 743 -20.04 -6.32 32.14
C TYR A 743 -19.64 -5.80 33.52
N PRO A 744 -20.54 -5.10 34.27
CA PRO A 744 -20.17 -4.45 35.53
C PRO A 744 -19.61 -5.39 36.60
N GLY A 745 -20.08 -6.63 36.64
CA GLY A 745 -19.59 -7.69 37.55
C GLY A 745 -18.43 -8.52 37.00
N GLY A 746 -17.93 -8.17 35.82
CA GLY A 746 -17.03 -9.02 35.04
C GLY A 746 -17.80 -10.02 34.17
N ALA A 747 -17.35 -10.24 32.96
CA ALA A 747 -17.93 -11.22 32.05
C ALA A 747 -17.66 -12.65 32.51
N THR A 748 -18.67 -13.50 32.46
CA THR A 748 -18.50 -14.95 32.70
C THR A 748 -17.79 -15.61 31.52
N GLN A 749 -17.28 -16.80 31.71
CA GLN A 749 -16.62 -17.57 30.62
C GLN A 749 -17.59 -17.87 29.50
N GLU A 750 -18.84 -18.16 29.76
CA GLU A 750 -19.89 -18.39 28.78
C GLU A 750 -20.19 -17.11 27.98
N GLN A 751 -20.18 -15.95 28.62
CA GLN A 751 -20.38 -14.66 27.97
C GLN A 751 -19.19 -14.35 27.03
N ILE A 752 -17.96 -14.56 27.52
CA ILE A 752 -16.75 -14.39 26.66
C ILE A 752 -16.80 -15.35 25.47
N ALA A 753 -17.12 -16.63 25.71
CA ALA A 753 -17.20 -17.63 24.64
C ALA A 753 -18.28 -17.28 23.60
N ALA A 754 -19.42 -16.73 24.03
CA ALA A 754 -20.47 -16.26 23.14
C ALA A 754 -20.01 -15.08 22.25
N GLU A 755 -19.23 -14.15 22.81
CA GLU A 755 -18.71 -12.99 22.08
C GLU A 755 -17.61 -13.38 21.08
N VAL A 756 -16.65 -14.23 21.49
CA VAL A 756 -15.49 -14.58 20.67
C VAL A 756 -15.78 -15.63 19.61
N GLY A 757 -16.77 -16.50 19.85
CA GLY A 757 -17.14 -17.58 18.93
C GLY A 757 -15.95 -18.50 18.61
N LYS A 758 -15.59 -18.59 17.33
CA LYS A 758 -14.44 -19.37 16.83
C LYS A 758 -13.14 -18.58 16.73
N VAL A 759 -13.16 -17.28 17.07
CA VAL A 759 -11.95 -16.45 17.01
C VAL A 759 -10.93 -16.95 18.04
N PRO A 760 -9.68 -17.20 17.64
CA PRO A 760 -8.69 -17.76 18.54
C PRO A 760 -8.12 -16.70 19.50
N ILE A 761 -7.64 -17.16 20.66
CA ILE A 761 -6.95 -16.28 21.60
C ILE A 761 -5.57 -15.87 21.07
N GLY A 762 -5.22 -14.59 21.25
CA GLY A 762 -3.94 -14.01 20.82
C GLY A 762 -3.02 -13.57 21.99
N SER A 763 -3.56 -13.41 23.20
CA SER A 763 -2.77 -13.01 24.37
C SER A 763 -3.38 -13.56 25.67
N VAL A 764 -2.62 -13.50 26.77
CA VAL A 764 -3.14 -13.74 28.13
C VAL A 764 -4.20 -12.69 28.43
N LEU A 765 -5.36 -13.12 28.93
CA LEU A 765 -6.48 -12.25 29.27
C LEU A 765 -6.34 -11.64 30.68
N PRO A 766 -6.98 -10.49 30.92
CA PRO A 766 -7.03 -9.90 32.26
C PRO A 766 -7.80 -10.82 33.23
N ALA A 767 -7.51 -10.74 34.53
CA ALA A 767 -8.16 -11.54 35.58
C ALA A 767 -9.69 -11.36 35.60
N THR A 768 -10.17 -10.17 35.29
CA THR A 768 -11.57 -9.85 35.11
C THR A 768 -11.76 -9.09 33.82
N VAL A 769 -12.65 -9.55 32.95
CA VAL A 769 -13.00 -8.89 31.69
C VAL A 769 -14.25 -8.03 31.94
N TYR A 770 -14.08 -6.73 32.08
CA TYR A 770 -15.18 -5.79 32.33
C TYR A 770 -15.88 -5.29 31.06
N PHE A 771 -15.25 -5.45 29.91
CA PHE A 771 -15.86 -5.10 28.62
C PHE A 771 -15.27 -5.91 27.47
N VAL A 772 -16.06 -6.02 26.41
CA VAL A 772 -15.66 -6.60 25.13
C VAL A 772 -15.87 -5.55 24.06
N TYR A 773 -14.82 -5.25 23.27
CA TYR A 773 -14.89 -4.39 22.11
C TYR A 773 -14.73 -5.20 20.84
N ASN A 774 -15.71 -5.08 19.93
CA ASN A 774 -15.74 -5.85 18.69
C ASN A 774 -15.17 -5.05 17.52
N PHE A 775 -13.95 -5.38 17.08
CA PHE A 775 -13.25 -4.79 15.94
C PHE A 775 -13.51 -5.53 14.60
N TRP A 776 -14.61 -6.24 14.45
CA TRP A 776 -14.90 -6.88 13.18
C TRP A 776 -14.99 -5.88 12.05
N GLN A 777 -14.58 -6.31 10.85
CA GLN A 777 -14.68 -5.53 9.63
C GLN A 777 -16.16 -5.17 9.31
N ARG A 778 -16.43 -3.90 8.92
CA ARG A 778 -17.78 -3.39 8.69
C ARG A 778 -17.83 -2.39 7.56
N ASN A 779 -18.97 -2.28 6.89
CA ASN A 779 -19.26 -1.25 5.89
C ASN A 779 -19.68 0.07 6.60
N VAL A 780 -18.72 0.89 7.02
CA VAL A 780 -19.00 2.08 7.87
C VAL A 780 -18.42 3.39 7.34
N VAL A 781 -17.49 3.39 6.39
CA VAL A 781 -16.88 4.63 5.89
C VAL A 781 -17.65 5.15 4.69
N ASN A 782 -18.13 6.40 4.79
CA ASN A 782 -18.67 7.15 3.66
C ASN A 782 -17.76 8.35 3.39
N LEU A 783 -17.44 8.58 2.12
CA LEU A 783 -16.63 9.70 1.65
C LEU A 783 -17.38 10.47 0.58
N ASP A 784 -17.24 11.81 0.60
CA ASP A 784 -17.71 12.70 -0.46
C ASP A 784 -16.58 13.66 -0.82
N ILE A 785 -16.05 13.50 -2.03
CA ILE A 785 -14.83 14.13 -2.50
C ILE A 785 -15.17 14.96 -3.74
N GLN A 786 -14.72 16.22 -3.78
CA GLN A 786 -14.79 17.08 -4.95
C GLN A 786 -13.45 17.76 -5.20
N GLY A 787 -13.08 17.91 -6.47
CA GLY A 787 -11.81 18.55 -6.82
C GLY A 787 -11.70 18.90 -8.28
N LEU A 788 -10.56 19.50 -8.61
CA LEU A 788 -10.15 19.90 -9.95
C LEU A 788 -8.87 19.18 -10.34
N ASP A 789 -8.88 18.54 -11.50
CA ASP A 789 -7.68 18.10 -12.20
C ASP A 789 -7.36 19.06 -13.34
N LEU A 790 -6.11 19.49 -13.39
CA LEU A 790 -5.61 20.45 -14.39
C LEU A 790 -4.38 19.83 -15.07
N ASN A 791 -4.37 19.87 -16.40
CA ASN A 791 -3.24 19.44 -17.21
C ASN A 791 -2.99 20.49 -18.29
N GLY A 792 -1.72 20.77 -18.57
CA GLY A 792 -1.37 21.69 -19.63
C GLY A 792 0.03 21.45 -20.15
N SER A 793 0.22 21.61 -21.46
CA SER A 793 1.53 21.59 -22.11
C SER A 793 1.55 22.52 -23.28
N TYR A 794 2.71 23.13 -23.51
CA TYR A 794 2.99 23.96 -24.69
C TYR A 794 4.39 23.66 -25.19
N ARG A 795 4.49 23.15 -26.41
CA ARG A 795 5.76 22.96 -27.12
C ARG A 795 5.90 24.03 -28.23
N PHE A 796 7.06 24.68 -28.31
CA PHE A 796 7.37 25.65 -29.30
C PHE A 796 8.84 25.60 -29.67
N ASP A 797 9.13 25.90 -30.94
CA ASP A 797 10.47 25.88 -31.49
C ASP A 797 11.04 27.28 -31.57
N THR A 798 12.35 27.40 -31.34
CA THR A 798 13.12 28.64 -31.40
C THR A 798 14.50 28.36 -32.02
N ASP A 799 15.26 29.40 -32.39
CA ASP A 799 16.67 29.24 -32.83
C ASP A 799 17.56 28.63 -31.73
N ALA A 800 17.16 28.75 -30.48
CA ALA A 800 17.86 28.16 -29.33
C ALA A 800 17.50 26.70 -29.07
N GLY A 801 16.55 26.13 -29.82
CA GLY A 801 16.06 24.78 -29.67
C GLY A 801 14.55 24.71 -29.40
N ALA A 802 14.02 23.51 -29.25
CA ALA A 802 12.63 23.27 -28.90
C ALA A 802 12.45 23.37 -27.39
N PHE A 803 11.43 24.07 -26.95
CA PHE A 803 11.05 24.20 -25.54
C PHE A 803 9.70 23.54 -25.29
N THR A 804 9.58 22.87 -24.15
CA THR A 804 8.33 22.34 -23.64
C THR A 804 8.07 22.93 -22.26
N ILE A 805 6.94 23.58 -22.05
CA ILE A 805 6.47 24.01 -20.74
C ILE A 805 5.20 23.24 -20.46
N GLY A 806 5.14 22.54 -19.33
CA GLY A 806 4.00 21.72 -19.00
C GLY A 806 3.77 21.61 -17.49
N GLY A 807 2.66 21.00 -17.14
CA GLY A 807 2.37 20.69 -15.75
C GLY A 807 1.00 20.07 -15.56
N SER A 808 0.86 19.42 -14.45
CA SER A 808 -0.38 18.81 -13.98
C SER A 808 -0.62 19.13 -12.50
N ALA A 809 -1.88 19.22 -12.09
CA ALA A 809 -2.25 19.48 -10.71
C ALA A 809 -3.59 18.84 -10.36
N THR A 810 -3.70 18.35 -9.13
CA THR A 810 -4.97 17.97 -8.50
C THR A 810 -5.21 18.87 -7.29
N HIS A 811 -6.39 19.49 -7.24
CA HIS A 811 -6.80 20.37 -6.16
C HIS A 811 -8.15 19.95 -5.59
N PHE A 812 -8.17 19.50 -4.32
CA PHE A 812 -9.41 19.14 -3.65
C PHE A 812 -10.14 20.39 -3.13
N LEU A 813 -11.42 20.46 -3.44
CA LEU A 813 -12.36 21.49 -2.96
C LEU A 813 -13.12 21.02 -1.71
N LYS A 814 -13.38 19.69 -1.66
CA LYS A 814 -14.12 19.03 -0.59
C LYS A 814 -13.52 17.64 -0.33
N PHE A 815 -13.46 17.26 0.94
CA PHE A 815 -13.13 15.89 1.36
C PHE A 815 -13.82 15.62 2.69
N ASP A 816 -15.05 15.13 2.61
CA ASP A 816 -15.90 14.90 3.76
C ASP A 816 -15.99 13.41 4.07
N GLN A 817 -16.02 13.09 5.35
CA GLN A 817 -16.11 11.75 5.90
C GLN A 817 -17.30 11.62 6.84
N GLN A 818 -17.94 10.45 6.80
CA GLN A 818 -18.95 10.03 7.75
C GLN A 818 -18.62 8.59 8.19
N ILE A 819 -18.69 8.29 9.49
CA ILE A 819 -18.40 6.96 10.04
C ILE A 819 -19.65 6.38 10.67
N GLY A 820 -20.27 5.46 9.94
CA GLY A 820 -21.58 4.90 10.27
C GLY A 820 -22.74 5.73 9.71
N GLU A 821 -23.79 5.06 9.34
CA GLU A 821 -25.03 5.70 8.88
C GLU A 821 -25.64 6.54 10.00
N GLY A 822 -26.08 7.77 9.68
CA GLY A 822 -26.63 8.70 10.67
C GLY A 822 -25.61 9.38 11.57
N ALA A 823 -24.30 9.08 11.46
CA ALA A 823 -23.27 9.83 12.16
C ALA A 823 -23.07 11.22 11.54
N PRO A 824 -22.57 12.20 12.30
CA PRO A 824 -22.23 13.52 11.74
C PRO A 824 -21.17 13.41 10.63
N ILE A 825 -21.28 14.29 9.64
CA ILE A 825 -20.30 14.46 8.57
C ILE A 825 -19.26 15.47 9.03
N PHE A 826 -17.99 15.20 8.79
CA PHE A 826 -16.89 16.11 9.11
C PHE A 826 -15.86 16.15 7.98
N SER A 827 -15.20 17.31 7.81
CA SER A 827 -14.20 17.49 6.77
C SER A 827 -12.82 17.03 7.23
N VAL A 828 -12.16 16.22 6.40
CA VAL A 828 -10.76 15.81 6.56
C VAL A 828 -9.84 16.53 5.57
N LEU A 829 -10.35 17.49 4.80
CA LEU A 829 -9.62 18.21 3.77
C LEU A 829 -8.37 18.92 4.32
N GLY A 830 -7.22 18.68 3.70
CA GLY A 830 -5.95 19.26 4.10
C GLY A 830 -5.40 18.68 5.41
N THR A 831 -5.63 17.41 5.66
CA THR A 831 -5.10 16.69 6.83
C THR A 831 -4.33 15.43 6.45
N SER A 832 -3.63 14.83 7.42
CA SER A 832 -2.96 13.54 7.26
C SER A 832 -3.93 12.35 7.14
N GLY A 833 -5.23 12.62 7.06
CA GLY A 833 -6.28 11.62 7.12
C GLY A 833 -6.73 11.32 8.56
N PHE A 834 -7.90 10.75 8.68
CA PHE A 834 -8.50 10.35 9.95
C PHE A 834 -9.20 9.01 9.80
N ASN A 835 -9.00 8.12 10.78
CA ASN A 835 -9.64 6.80 10.83
C ASN A 835 -9.53 6.02 9.52
N GLN A 836 -8.29 5.77 9.10
CA GLN A 836 -7.95 4.92 7.97
C GLN A 836 -8.31 5.48 6.58
N THR A 837 -8.58 6.77 6.46
CA THR A 837 -8.54 7.43 5.16
C THR A 837 -7.11 7.77 4.78
N PHE A 838 -6.84 7.79 3.48
CA PHE A 838 -5.57 8.33 2.98
C PHE A 838 -5.45 9.82 3.29
N ALA A 839 -4.22 10.35 3.25
CA ALA A 839 -4.01 11.77 3.41
C ALA A 839 -4.76 12.57 2.33
N SER A 840 -5.53 13.56 2.76
CA SER A 840 -6.36 14.42 1.91
C SER A 840 -5.67 15.76 1.66
N ILE A 841 -4.45 15.72 1.11
CA ILE A 841 -3.64 16.91 0.85
C ILE A 841 -4.33 17.78 -0.21
N LYS A 842 -4.57 19.06 0.12
CA LYS A 842 -5.43 19.93 -0.69
C LYS A 842 -4.95 20.13 -2.12
N THR A 843 -3.63 20.25 -2.34
CA THR A 843 -3.07 20.47 -3.68
C THR A 843 -1.79 19.66 -3.85
N GLN A 844 -1.72 18.90 -4.92
CA GLN A 844 -0.51 18.31 -5.45
C GLN A 844 -0.33 18.76 -6.89
N ALA A 845 0.89 19.11 -7.29
CA ALA A 845 1.18 19.58 -8.63
C ALA A 845 2.59 19.19 -9.07
N ARG A 846 2.77 19.03 -10.38
CA ARG A 846 4.07 18.83 -11.01
C ARG A 846 4.18 19.77 -12.19
N GLY A 847 5.21 20.63 -12.23
CA GLY A 847 5.58 21.45 -13.35
C GLY A 847 6.74 20.83 -14.13
N HIS A 848 6.82 21.11 -15.42
CA HIS A 848 7.86 20.63 -16.33
C HIS A 848 8.37 21.75 -17.22
N LEU A 849 9.69 21.85 -17.36
CA LEU A 849 10.38 22.69 -18.31
C LEU A 849 11.40 21.83 -19.08
N GLY A 850 11.14 21.54 -20.34
CA GLY A 850 11.99 20.79 -21.25
C GLY A 850 12.69 21.70 -22.27
N TRP A 851 13.92 21.34 -22.64
CA TRP A 851 14.70 21.95 -23.69
C TRP A 851 15.44 20.89 -24.49
N GLU A 852 15.36 20.98 -25.83
CA GLU A 852 16.00 20.06 -26.76
C GLU A 852 16.73 20.85 -27.84
N ARG A 853 18.02 20.53 -28.09
CA ARG A 853 18.82 21.12 -29.16
C ARG A 853 19.88 20.15 -29.67
N GLY A 854 19.72 19.68 -30.91
CA GLY A 854 20.60 18.69 -31.49
C GLY A 854 20.66 17.42 -30.60
N PRO A 855 21.86 16.96 -30.22
CA PRO A 855 21.97 15.74 -29.40
C PRO A 855 21.69 15.95 -27.91
N PHE A 856 21.43 17.17 -27.45
CA PHE A 856 21.24 17.49 -26.05
C PHE A 856 19.77 17.66 -25.73
N ALA A 857 19.32 17.11 -24.60
CA ALA A 857 18.05 17.42 -23.98
C ALA A 857 18.23 17.65 -22.47
N ALA A 858 17.39 18.52 -21.89
CA ALA A 858 17.36 18.80 -20.47
C ALA A 858 15.92 19.04 -19.99
N ASP A 859 15.50 18.33 -18.96
CA ASP A 859 14.16 18.39 -18.40
C ASP A 859 14.23 18.67 -16.90
N LEU A 860 13.62 19.76 -16.49
CA LEU A 860 13.50 20.18 -15.09
C LEU A 860 12.05 20.00 -14.64
N PHE A 861 11.86 19.29 -13.57
CA PHE A 861 10.56 19.08 -12.94
C PHE A 861 10.49 19.73 -11.57
N ALA A 862 9.36 20.36 -11.24
CA ALA A 862 9.07 20.93 -9.93
C ALA A 862 7.87 20.20 -9.32
N ASN A 863 8.05 19.52 -8.21
CA ASN A 863 7.01 18.80 -7.50
C ASN A 863 6.52 19.62 -6.30
N TYR A 864 5.25 19.87 -6.21
CA TYR A 864 4.62 20.67 -5.15
C TYR A 864 3.58 19.87 -4.38
N THR A 865 3.66 19.96 -3.06
CA THR A 865 2.65 19.44 -2.12
C THR A 865 2.27 20.58 -1.18
N SER A 866 0.98 20.92 -1.08
CA SER A 866 0.51 21.99 -0.21
C SER A 866 0.63 21.66 1.27
N LYS A 867 0.60 22.69 2.13
CA LYS A 867 0.53 22.53 3.58
C LYS A 867 -0.71 21.74 4.00
N TYR A 868 -0.61 21.00 5.09
CA TYR A 868 -1.70 20.23 5.69
C TYR A 868 -1.57 20.16 7.21
N ARG A 869 -2.46 19.47 7.91
CA ARG A 869 -2.42 19.28 9.36
C ARG A 869 -2.24 17.82 9.74
N ASN A 870 -1.46 17.59 10.78
CA ASN A 870 -1.31 16.29 11.42
C ASN A 870 -2.53 16.03 12.32
N TRP A 871 -3.42 15.16 11.91
CA TRP A 871 -4.59 14.71 12.68
C TRP A 871 -4.37 13.34 13.35
N SER A 872 -3.15 13.00 13.65
CA SER A 872 -2.85 11.81 14.44
C SER A 872 -2.96 12.10 15.93
N SER A 873 -3.05 11.05 16.74
CA SER A 873 -3.03 11.12 18.20
C SER A 873 -1.71 11.67 18.78
N THR A 874 -0.68 11.79 17.93
CA THR A 874 0.66 12.29 18.30
C THR A 874 0.81 13.80 18.14
N SER A 875 -0.24 14.51 17.73
CA SER A 875 -0.22 15.94 17.55
C SER A 875 0.06 16.69 18.87
N VAL A 876 0.99 17.66 18.85
CA VAL A 876 1.27 18.55 20.01
C VAL A 876 0.12 19.54 20.19
N ILE A 877 -0.43 20.04 19.09
CA ILE A 877 -1.65 20.84 19.09
C ILE A 877 -2.82 19.86 19.01
N PRO A 878 -3.60 19.69 20.10
CA PRO A 878 -4.69 18.72 20.11
C PRO A 878 -5.67 18.92 18.97
N VAL A 879 -6.14 17.85 18.38
CA VAL A 879 -7.28 17.88 17.48
C VAL A 879 -8.49 18.34 18.27
N GLN A 880 -9.14 19.38 17.79
CA GLN A 880 -10.39 19.87 18.39
C GLN A 880 -11.51 18.90 18.05
N LEU A 881 -12.31 18.56 19.06
CA LEU A 881 -13.44 17.66 18.88
C LEU A 881 -14.76 18.43 18.99
N SER A 882 -15.73 18.05 18.14
CA SER A 882 -17.11 18.49 18.27
C SER A 882 -17.77 17.91 19.54
N PRO A 883 -18.95 18.37 19.94
CA PRO A 883 -19.69 17.76 21.04
C PRO A 883 -19.94 16.24 20.87
N GLU A 884 -19.99 15.77 19.62
CA GLU A 884 -20.15 14.37 19.25
C GLU A 884 -18.83 13.59 19.29
N GLY A 885 -17.71 14.23 19.64
CA GLY A 885 -16.39 13.60 19.72
C GLY A 885 -15.67 13.40 18.40
N LEU A 886 -16.10 14.10 17.33
CA LEU A 886 -15.50 14.00 16.01
C LEU A 886 -14.52 15.17 15.75
N PRO A 887 -13.48 14.99 14.92
CA PRO A 887 -12.56 16.06 14.60
C PRO A 887 -13.24 17.25 13.93
N ALA A 888 -12.98 18.46 14.45
CA ALA A 888 -13.53 19.72 13.99
C ALA A 888 -12.45 20.79 13.70
N GLY A 889 -11.17 20.47 13.93
CA GLY A 889 -10.06 21.40 13.75
C GLY A 889 -8.83 20.99 14.55
N GLY A 890 -7.86 21.91 14.70
CA GLY A 890 -6.62 21.64 15.42
C GLY A 890 -5.60 20.86 14.58
N GLY A 891 -4.72 20.12 15.24
CA GLY A 891 -3.60 19.38 14.65
C GLY A 891 -2.38 20.26 14.34
N ASP A 892 -1.19 19.67 14.40
CA ASP A 892 0.06 20.38 14.10
C ASP A 892 0.14 20.77 12.62
N PRO A 893 0.58 22.01 12.29
CA PRO A 893 0.77 22.40 10.90
C PRO A 893 2.00 21.72 10.28
N VAL A 894 1.82 21.13 9.11
CA VAL A 894 2.90 20.62 8.26
C VAL A 894 3.08 21.56 7.07
N LYS A 895 4.32 22.00 6.84
CA LYS A 895 4.64 22.99 5.80
C LYS A 895 4.46 22.41 4.40
N ALA A 896 4.22 23.27 3.42
CA ALA A 896 4.25 22.88 2.02
C ALA A 896 5.66 22.40 1.61
N ASN A 897 5.71 21.48 0.67
CA ASN A 897 6.95 20.97 0.12
C ASN A 897 7.06 21.28 -1.38
N VAL A 898 8.26 21.69 -1.80
CA VAL A 898 8.65 21.81 -3.22
C VAL A 898 9.98 21.11 -3.38
N THR A 899 10.07 20.16 -4.31
CA THR A 899 11.34 19.53 -4.71
C THR A 899 11.52 19.68 -6.21
N PHE A 900 12.77 19.61 -6.65
CA PHE A 900 13.11 19.70 -8.08
C PHE A 900 13.85 18.44 -8.50
N ASP A 901 13.52 17.91 -9.69
CA ASP A 901 14.24 16.82 -10.32
C ASP A 901 14.78 17.32 -11.67
N LEU A 902 15.97 16.87 -12.05
CA LEU A 902 16.64 17.28 -13.29
C LEU A 902 17.08 16.03 -14.06
N ASN A 903 16.71 15.95 -15.33
CA ASN A 903 17.27 14.98 -16.27
C ASN A 903 18.05 15.73 -17.35
N VAL A 904 19.24 15.26 -17.68
CA VAL A 904 20.05 15.77 -18.80
C VAL A 904 20.51 14.58 -19.62
N SER A 905 20.26 14.61 -20.92
CA SER A 905 20.63 13.53 -21.82
C SER A 905 21.43 14.02 -23.03
N TYR A 906 22.24 13.10 -23.55
CA TYR A 906 23.08 13.31 -24.73
C TYR A 906 22.98 12.11 -25.64
N GLN A 907 22.54 12.35 -26.88
CA GLN A 907 22.53 11.35 -27.95
C GLN A 907 23.95 11.17 -28.51
N VAL A 908 24.53 9.99 -28.24
CA VAL A 908 25.92 9.67 -28.59
C VAL A 908 26.04 9.26 -30.06
N SER A 909 25.08 8.49 -30.54
CA SER A 909 25.02 8.01 -31.91
C SER A 909 23.58 7.81 -32.37
N GLU A 910 23.39 7.98 -33.67
CA GLU A 910 22.17 7.65 -34.39
C GLU A 910 22.52 6.58 -35.42
N GLY A 911 22.25 5.29 -35.07
CA GLY A 911 22.57 4.14 -35.92
C GLY A 911 24.05 3.71 -35.90
N GLY A 912 24.44 2.85 -36.83
CA GLY A 912 25.77 2.25 -36.90
C GLY A 912 26.03 1.11 -35.90
N ARG A 913 27.28 0.87 -35.51
CA ARG A 913 27.66 -0.26 -34.63
C ARG A 913 27.22 -0.08 -33.16
N LEU A 914 26.95 1.15 -32.74
CA LEU A 914 26.48 1.48 -31.39
C LEU A 914 24.96 1.63 -31.32
N GLY A 915 24.26 1.47 -32.46
CA GLY A 915 22.83 1.72 -32.53
C GLY A 915 22.50 3.18 -32.19
N ASP A 916 21.26 3.43 -31.81
CA ASP A 916 20.81 4.70 -31.25
C ASP A 916 21.12 4.70 -29.75
N SER A 917 22.21 5.33 -29.34
CA SER A 917 22.71 5.32 -27.97
C SER A 917 22.62 6.69 -27.31
N GLN A 918 22.06 6.73 -26.12
CA GLN A 918 21.90 7.91 -25.28
C GLN A 918 22.55 7.70 -23.91
N LEU A 919 23.31 8.69 -23.47
CA LEU A 919 23.76 8.79 -22.07
C LEU A 919 22.86 9.80 -21.34
N TYR A 920 22.55 9.55 -20.08
CA TYR A 920 21.78 10.49 -19.28
C TYR A 920 22.23 10.55 -17.82
N VAL A 921 22.01 11.72 -17.24
CA VAL A 921 22.18 11.98 -15.81
C VAL A 921 20.82 12.39 -15.26
N ASP A 922 20.36 11.69 -14.24
CA ASP A 922 19.13 11.99 -13.53
C ASP A 922 19.43 12.38 -12.09
N VAL A 923 18.90 13.50 -11.62
CA VAL A 923 19.07 14.00 -10.27
C VAL A 923 17.70 14.18 -9.63
N SER A 924 17.31 13.25 -8.78
CA SER A 924 16.11 13.39 -7.96
C SER A 924 16.40 14.26 -6.75
N ASN A 925 15.47 15.15 -6.39
CA ASN A 925 15.63 16.11 -5.29
C ASN A 925 16.93 16.93 -5.41
N LEU A 926 17.05 17.67 -6.50
CA LEU A 926 18.25 18.39 -6.94
C LEU A 926 18.93 19.21 -5.81
N PHE A 927 18.14 19.85 -4.96
CA PHE A 927 18.61 20.70 -3.88
C PHE A 927 18.75 19.99 -2.53
N ASP A 928 18.65 18.65 -2.49
CA ASP A 928 18.78 17.83 -1.28
C ASP A 928 17.88 18.27 -0.13
N LYS A 929 16.64 18.61 -0.46
CA LYS A 929 15.68 19.14 0.49
C LYS A 929 15.08 18.03 1.37
N ASP A 930 15.17 18.21 2.68
CA ASP A 930 14.50 17.33 3.65
C ASP A 930 12.97 17.39 3.52
N PRO A 931 12.27 16.29 3.84
CA PRO A 931 10.83 16.31 3.94
C PRO A 931 10.35 17.27 5.05
N PRO A 932 9.17 17.89 4.91
CA PRO A 932 8.61 18.74 5.95
C PRO A 932 8.47 18.01 7.28
N PHE A 933 8.71 18.73 8.37
CA PHE A 933 8.50 18.18 9.71
C PHE A 933 7.04 17.72 9.89
N PHE A 934 6.91 16.48 10.29
CA PHE A 934 5.67 15.87 10.75
C PHE A 934 5.91 15.29 12.14
N ASN A 935 5.11 15.68 13.12
CA ASN A 935 5.24 15.18 14.49
C ASN A 935 4.80 13.72 14.57
N GLY A 936 5.76 12.85 14.44
CA GLY A 936 5.65 11.40 14.45
C GLY A 936 7.02 10.79 14.72
N ALA A 937 7.07 9.49 15.03
CA ALA A 937 8.32 8.80 15.40
C ALA A 937 9.41 8.86 14.32
N SER A 938 9.03 9.02 13.05
CA SER A 938 9.96 9.15 11.93
C SER A 938 10.28 10.60 11.56
N GLY A 939 9.63 11.59 12.18
CA GLY A 939 9.84 13.01 11.94
C GLY A 939 9.34 13.56 10.61
N TYR A 940 8.74 12.74 9.75
CA TYR A 940 8.16 13.10 8.46
C TYR A 940 6.97 12.19 8.12
N ASN A 941 6.25 12.52 7.04
CA ASN A 941 5.11 11.74 6.54
C ASN A 941 5.38 11.30 5.10
N ASN A 942 5.25 10.01 4.82
CA ASN A 942 5.51 9.40 3.52
C ASN A 942 4.61 9.94 2.39
N TYR A 943 3.42 10.44 2.71
CA TYR A 943 2.49 10.99 1.71
C TYR A 943 2.95 12.33 1.12
N ALA A 944 3.80 13.07 1.83
CA ALA A 944 4.19 14.42 1.45
C ALA A 944 5.71 14.62 1.37
N GLY A 945 6.50 13.61 1.67
CA GLY A 945 7.95 13.72 1.72
C GLY A 945 8.67 12.42 1.39
N ASN A 946 9.86 12.55 0.80
CA ASN A 946 10.76 11.43 0.51
C ASN A 946 11.98 11.51 1.45
N PRO A 947 12.25 10.48 2.27
CA PRO A 947 13.35 10.51 3.22
C PRO A 947 14.72 10.18 2.59
N ILE A 948 14.75 9.78 1.32
CA ILE A 948 15.98 9.33 0.66
C ILE A 948 16.97 10.49 0.47
N GLY A 949 16.47 11.73 0.28
CA GLY A 949 17.30 12.87 -0.06
C GLY A 949 17.61 12.93 -1.57
N ARG A 950 18.73 13.59 -1.93
CA ARG A 950 19.19 13.67 -3.32
C ARG A 950 19.78 12.33 -3.78
N VAL A 951 19.35 11.89 -4.97
CA VAL A 951 19.95 10.75 -5.66
C VAL A 951 20.44 11.22 -7.03
N VAL A 952 21.72 10.98 -7.33
CA VAL A 952 22.30 11.23 -8.65
C VAL A 952 22.47 9.89 -9.35
N SER A 953 21.87 9.75 -10.52
CA SER A 953 21.90 8.53 -11.29
C SER A 953 22.60 8.76 -12.65
N LEU A 954 23.38 7.79 -13.07
CA LEU A 954 24.03 7.75 -14.38
C LEU A 954 23.44 6.58 -15.16
N GLY A 955 23.01 6.83 -16.37
CA GLY A 955 22.39 5.80 -17.18
C GLY A 955 22.80 5.84 -18.65
N VAL A 956 22.58 4.70 -19.29
CA VAL A 956 22.74 4.49 -20.73
C VAL A 956 21.52 3.77 -21.27
N ARG A 957 21.12 4.16 -22.45
CA ARG A 957 20.08 3.49 -23.26
C ARG A 957 20.62 3.30 -24.66
N SER A 958 20.45 2.10 -25.20
CA SER A 958 20.88 1.78 -26.57
C SER A 958 19.82 0.95 -27.27
N ARG A 959 19.58 1.27 -28.55
CA ARG A 959 18.65 0.56 -29.44
C ARG A 959 19.41 0.12 -30.69
N PHE A 960 19.32 -1.17 -31.05
CA PHE A 960 20.03 -1.82 -32.14
C PHE A 960 19.08 -2.41 -33.17
#